data_75a52c8501c584bea842d8ed2260c43d
#
_entry.id   75a52c8501c584bea842d8ed2260c43d
#
_cell.length_a   1.000
_cell.length_b   1.000
_cell.length_c   1.000
_cell.angle_alpha   90.00
_cell.angle_beta   90.00
_cell.angle_gamma   90.00
#
_symmetry.space_group_name_H-M   'P 1'
#
loop_
_entity.id
_entity.type
_entity.pdbx_description
1 polymer ?
#
loop_
_entity_poly.entity_id
_entity_poly.type
_entity_poly.pdbx_seq_one_letter_code
_entity_poly.pdbx_strand_id
1 'polypeptide(L)'
;MFFSISFSDKPLINLNKEMAMTVELLDFPEIDGDFLRVEGKELEKKEKLLIQYRIHSIEEKKKLEQSILPFMTCRLSGKLKSPPLPRNENAFNYQRYLKGKDIEYIFELGTWDVNQCKKLRNNWNSILLHFRRYGIHKIEETFEKNVQPLMSALIFGEKSQIDESINEAYQKLGIAHLIAISGLHVGIITGLLYYVLLRIGLTKEVVSNFILLFLPMYAILAGASPSVNRAVLMTGIIVLSQKFHRQISSIDAISISFLITILYNPYLIYHAGFQLSYAVSFSLILSSSVILRQKKFFKQLFLGSFVAQISSLPFILYHFFEFSLISLFVNLLFIPLFSFIIIPLSFICYISLLIVPLLSPILIFLLSTCIHYSNELIMCISKWDPFIFVLGRPSITILFIYVVCFLSLFLQLEKTMKNLTYFTFSLMFPIFLHFASTVVNPYGEVVFIDVGQGDSILIRLPFFQGTYLIDTGGSLSFLKEEWKTRKNEWNVGGDIVIPLLKSKGIRTIDKLILTHGDHDHIGAAKQIMQSFNVKELMVSETLDKKDGEKDIIRYAEINSIDIVKAYRGLSWEVGKHQFRILHPKKGASSSNNSSIVIHALVGGKKWLFTGDIEKDGEEEINELYHHLNVDILKVAHHGSNTSTTETFLKKIRPKISIISVGTNNRYGHPSESVLEELKSNDIEIFRTDLHGAIKYQFFLNTGTLYTCLPYDS
;
A
#
# COMPACT_ATOMS: atom_id res chain seq x y z
N MET A 1 6.37 -21.60 20.63
CA MET A 1 7.80 -21.51 20.98
C MET A 1 8.45 -20.77 19.82
N PHE A 2 8.49 -19.45 19.91
CA PHE A 2 9.07 -18.61 18.85
C PHE A 2 10.57 -18.50 19.11
N PHE A 3 11.37 -18.99 18.18
CA PHE A 3 12.79 -18.70 18.15
C PHE A 3 12.94 -17.18 17.96
N SER A 4 13.20 -16.45 19.01
CA SER A 4 13.83 -15.15 18.94
C SER A 4 15.30 -15.41 18.59
N ILE A 5 15.60 -15.47 17.31
CA ILE A 5 16.97 -15.27 16.87
C ILE A 5 17.23 -13.78 17.12
N SER A 6 17.83 -13.48 18.25
CA SER A 6 18.40 -12.20 18.56
C SER A 6 19.60 -12.02 17.64
N PHE A 7 19.36 -11.50 16.44
CA PHE A 7 20.41 -10.82 15.71
C PHE A 7 20.78 -9.59 16.56
N SER A 8 22.04 -9.47 16.86
CA SER A 8 22.59 -8.44 17.73
C SER A 8 22.07 -7.07 17.27
N ASP A 9 21.11 -6.51 18.01
CA ASP A 9 20.84 -5.08 18.01
C ASP A 9 22.06 -4.36 18.59
N LYS A 10 23.14 -4.30 17.83
CA LYS A 10 24.17 -3.29 18.04
C LYS A 10 23.76 -2.14 17.13
N PRO A 11 23.11 -1.08 17.67
CA PRO A 11 22.82 0.08 16.88
C PRO A 11 24.14 0.60 16.33
N LEU A 12 24.18 0.86 15.02
CA LEU A 12 25.24 1.69 14.46
C LEU A 12 25.29 2.97 15.29
N ILE A 13 26.33 3.13 16.06
CA ILE A 13 26.54 4.24 16.98
C ILE A 13 26.45 5.53 16.18
N ASN A 14 25.46 6.38 16.45
CA ASN A 14 25.16 7.70 15.91
C ASN A 14 24.10 7.79 14.78
N LEU A 15 22.89 7.25 15.04
CA LEU A 15 21.70 7.62 14.26
C LEU A 15 21.52 9.16 14.23
N ASN A 16 21.13 9.68 13.07
CA ASN A 16 20.87 11.10 12.80
C ASN A 16 22.10 12.05 12.81
N LYS A 17 23.32 11.55 13.02
CA LYS A 17 24.53 12.35 12.83
C LYS A 17 25.06 12.24 11.41
N GLU A 18 25.67 13.30 10.92
CA GLU A 18 26.32 13.32 9.61
C GLU A 18 27.58 12.44 9.68
N MET A 19 27.69 11.50 8.76
CA MET A 19 28.83 10.59 8.67
C MET A 19 29.19 10.31 7.22
N ALA A 20 30.45 10.02 6.96
CA ALA A 20 30.92 9.59 5.66
C ALA A 20 31.12 8.07 5.67
N MET A 21 30.58 7.40 4.66
CA MET A 21 30.69 5.95 4.48
C MET A 21 31.18 5.60 3.08
N THR A 22 31.87 4.47 2.96
CA THR A 22 32.20 3.90 1.65
C THR A 22 31.22 2.79 1.34
N VAL A 23 30.42 2.99 0.29
CA VAL A 23 29.31 2.13 -0.07
C VAL A 23 29.47 1.60 -1.48
N GLU A 24 29.28 0.30 -1.67
CA GLU A 24 29.15 -0.35 -2.97
C GLU A 24 27.67 -0.31 -3.40
N LEU A 25 27.36 0.23 -4.57
CA LEU A 25 26.00 0.28 -5.11
C LEU A 25 25.63 -1.09 -5.67
N LEU A 26 24.48 -1.64 -5.28
CA LEU A 26 24.09 -3.00 -5.66
C LEU A 26 23.28 -3.07 -6.96
N ASP A 27 22.63 -1.98 -7.35
CA ASP A 27 21.80 -1.88 -8.55
C ASP A 27 21.92 -0.50 -9.19
N PHE A 28 21.22 -0.29 -10.31
CA PHE A 28 21.03 1.03 -10.87
C PHE A 28 20.13 1.89 -9.96
N PRO A 29 20.35 3.22 -9.92
CA PRO A 29 19.48 4.09 -9.16
C PRO A 29 18.07 4.12 -9.78
N GLU A 30 17.06 4.03 -8.94
CA GLU A 30 15.69 4.37 -9.28
C GLU A 30 15.51 5.87 -9.11
N ILE A 31 15.20 6.57 -10.20
CA ILE A 31 14.96 8.03 -10.18
C ILE A 31 13.51 8.28 -10.57
N ASP A 32 12.77 8.88 -9.62
CA ASP A 32 11.38 9.28 -9.82
C ASP A 32 11.21 10.76 -9.43
N GLY A 33 10.97 11.59 -10.44
CA GLY A 33 10.96 13.03 -10.29
C GLY A 33 12.29 13.57 -9.78
N ASP A 34 12.27 14.22 -8.61
CA ASP A 34 13.41 14.78 -7.89
C ASP A 34 14.04 13.83 -6.86
N PHE A 35 13.62 12.56 -6.84
CA PHE A 35 14.02 11.63 -5.79
C PHE A 35 14.76 10.41 -6.37
N LEU A 36 15.94 10.14 -5.82
CA LEU A 36 16.77 9.01 -6.17
C LEU A 36 16.83 8.01 -5.02
N ARG A 37 16.67 6.74 -5.34
CA ARG A 37 16.86 5.60 -4.43
C ARG A 37 17.77 4.58 -5.06
N VAL A 38 18.68 4.01 -4.27
CA VAL A 38 19.49 2.87 -4.69
C VAL A 38 19.88 2.00 -3.50
N GLU A 39 19.86 0.69 -3.69
CA GLU A 39 20.37 -0.25 -2.68
C GLU A 39 21.91 -0.23 -2.70
N GLY A 40 22.52 -0.09 -1.53
CA GLY A 40 23.94 -0.09 -1.36
C GLY A 40 24.40 -1.05 -0.26
N LYS A 41 25.65 -1.41 -0.28
CA LYS A 41 26.31 -2.22 0.75
C LYS A 41 27.49 -1.47 1.32
N GLU A 42 27.46 -1.19 2.60
CA GLU A 42 28.57 -0.59 3.32
C GLU A 42 29.74 -1.60 3.37
N LEU A 43 30.97 -1.15 3.09
CA LEU A 43 32.12 -2.05 2.88
C LEU A 43 32.78 -2.55 4.16
N GLU A 44 32.76 -1.79 5.26
CA GLU A 44 33.40 -2.17 6.51
C GLU A 44 32.59 -3.23 7.26
N LYS A 45 31.28 -2.97 7.44
CA LYS A 45 30.37 -3.86 8.18
C LYS A 45 29.63 -4.84 7.29
N LYS A 46 29.66 -4.63 5.98
CA LYS A 46 28.96 -5.42 4.96
C LYS A 46 27.43 -5.39 5.08
N GLU A 47 26.88 -4.35 5.73
CA GLU A 47 25.46 -4.14 5.91
C GLU A 47 24.83 -3.53 4.66
N LYS A 48 23.62 -3.97 4.31
CA LYS A 48 22.85 -3.35 3.22
C LYS A 48 22.12 -2.13 3.72
N LEU A 49 22.11 -1.09 2.89
CA LEU A 49 21.50 0.21 3.13
C LEU A 49 20.61 0.61 1.96
N LEU A 50 19.56 1.37 2.25
CA LEU A 50 18.83 2.09 1.23
C LEU A 50 19.34 3.53 1.18
N ILE A 51 20.04 3.88 0.11
CA ILE A 51 20.54 5.24 -0.12
C ILE A 51 19.41 6.06 -0.72
N GLN A 52 19.17 7.24 -0.15
CA GLN A 52 18.16 8.19 -0.61
C GLN A 52 18.80 9.54 -0.84
N TYR A 53 18.48 10.17 -1.98
CA TYR A 53 18.99 11.47 -2.35
C TYR A 53 17.92 12.31 -3.02
N ARG A 54 17.85 13.59 -2.68
CA ARG A 54 16.96 14.55 -3.33
C ARG A 54 17.75 15.37 -4.33
N ILE A 55 17.42 15.24 -5.59
CA ILE A 55 18.08 15.90 -6.73
C ILE A 55 17.66 17.37 -6.76
N HIS A 56 18.62 18.27 -6.96
CA HIS A 56 18.39 19.72 -6.89
C HIS A 56 18.20 20.38 -8.25
N SER A 57 18.77 19.81 -9.34
CA SER A 57 18.63 20.37 -10.69
C SER A 57 18.45 19.29 -11.77
N ILE A 58 17.93 19.69 -12.92
CA ILE A 58 17.75 18.80 -14.08
C ILE A 58 19.09 18.35 -14.66
N GLU A 59 20.14 19.19 -14.60
CA GLU A 59 21.50 18.87 -15.06
C GLU A 59 22.09 17.78 -14.16
N GLU A 60 21.91 17.92 -12.85
CA GLU A 60 22.34 16.92 -11.88
C GLU A 60 21.61 15.58 -12.10
N LYS A 61 20.29 15.62 -12.34
CA LYS A 61 19.50 14.43 -12.67
C LYS A 61 20.10 13.67 -13.85
N LYS A 62 20.34 14.35 -14.97
CA LYS A 62 20.94 13.75 -16.18
C LYS A 62 22.32 13.20 -15.90
N LYS A 63 23.14 13.91 -15.12
CA LYS A 63 24.48 13.45 -14.75
C LYS A 63 24.43 12.17 -13.91
N LEU A 64 23.54 12.11 -12.94
CA LEU A 64 23.37 10.93 -12.07
C LEU A 64 22.85 9.72 -12.88
N GLU A 65 21.85 9.90 -13.75
CA GLU A 65 21.32 8.86 -14.63
C GLU A 65 22.38 8.22 -15.54
N GLN A 66 23.32 9.03 -16.04
CA GLN A 66 24.34 8.58 -16.98
C GLN A 66 25.59 8.03 -16.30
N SER A 67 25.92 8.50 -15.09
CA SER A 67 27.20 8.24 -14.46
C SER A 67 27.18 7.16 -13.40
N ILE A 68 26.00 6.88 -12.80
CA ILE A 68 25.89 5.88 -11.73
C ILE A 68 25.64 4.52 -12.33
N LEU A 69 26.53 3.57 -12.00
CA LEU A 69 26.47 2.18 -12.46
C LEU A 69 26.46 1.22 -11.27
N PRO A 70 25.89 0.02 -11.41
CA PRO A 70 25.97 -1.01 -10.39
C PRO A 70 27.41 -1.37 -10.05
N PHE A 71 27.66 -1.74 -8.80
CA PHE A 71 28.95 -2.14 -8.25
C PHE A 71 30.04 -1.04 -8.32
N MET A 72 29.61 0.23 -8.44
CA MET A 72 30.51 1.35 -8.14
C MET A 72 30.67 1.48 -6.63
N THR A 73 31.89 1.78 -6.21
CA THR A 73 32.18 2.13 -4.82
C THR A 73 32.25 3.65 -4.70
N CYS A 74 31.36 4.21 -3.91
CA CYS A 74 31.24 5.64 -3.67
C CYS A 74 31.56 5.99 -2.22
N ARG A 75 32.30 7.07 -1.99
CA ARG A 75 32.40 7.67 -0.66
C ARG A 75 31.32 8.75 -0.54
N LEU A 76 30.31 8.47 0.30
CA LEU A 76 29.12 9.28 0.43
C LEU A 76 29.02 9.85 1.84
N SER A 77 28.51 11.08 1.95
CA SER A 77 28.26 11.77 3.22
C SER A 77 26.77 12.01 3.41
N GLY A 78 26.26 11.65 4.58
CA GLY A 78 24.84 11.77 4.87
C GLY A 78 24.50 11.35 6.30
N LYS A 79 23.19 11.22 6.55
CA LYS A 79 22.64 10.82 7.85
C LYS A 79 22.06 9.43 7.77
N LEU A 80 22.42 8.59 8.72
CA LEU A 80 21.85 7.26 8.88
C LEU A 80 20.57 7.37 9.70
N LYS A 81 19.45 6.86 9.14
CA LYS A 81 18.13 6.85 9.77
C LYS A 81 17.58 5.43 9.87
N SER A 82 16.85 5.17 10.94
CA SER A 82 16.00 3.97 10.97
C SER A 82 14.80 4.16 10.04
N PRO A 83 14.38 3.11 9.32
CA PRO A 83 13.14 3.18 8.54
C PRO A 83 11.95 3.51 9.44
N PRO A 84 11.00 4.34 8.98
CA PRO A 84 9.87 4.76 9.78
C PRO A 84 8.96 3.58 10.16
N LEU A 85 8.49 3.61 11.39
CA LEU A 85 7.43 2.72 11.87
C LEU A 85 6.08 3.15 11.28
N PRO A 86 5.11 2.21 11.17
CA PRO A 86 3.75 2.57 10.77
C PRO A 86 3.15 3.50 11.82
N ARG A 87 2.63 4.63 11.37
CA ARG A 87 2.07 5.68 12.23
C ARG A 87 0.55 5.59 12.38
N ASN A 88 -0.09 4.74 11.57
CA ASN A 88 -1.51 4.45 11.62
C ASN A 88 -1.76 2.94 11.79
N GLU A 89 -2.89 2.60 12.41
CA GLU A 89 -3.31 1.21 12.61
C GLU A 89 -3.45 0.50 11.25
N ASN A 90 -2.96 -0.73 11.16
CA ASN A 90 -2.97 -1.54 9.95
C ASN A 90 -2.23 -0.96 8.73
N ALA A 91 -1.49 0.14 8.90
CA ALA A 91 -0.68 0.70 7.83
C ALA A 91 0.48 -0.24 7.42
N PHE A 92 0.98 -0.02 6.21
CA PHE A 92 2.12 -0.78 5.69
C PHE A 92 3.37 -0.57 6.55
N ASN A 93 3.97 -1.66 7.02
CA ASN A 93 5.18 -1.60 7.84
C ASN A 93 6.44 -1.60 6.94
N TYR A 94 6.89 -0.39 6.62
CA TYR A 94 8.05 -0.19 5.74
C TYR A 94 9.36 -0.73 6.32
N GLN A 95 9.55 -0.62 7.64
CA GLN A 95 10.72 -1.19 8.31
C GLN A 95 10.78 -2.71 8.14
N ARG A 96 9.65 -3.41 8.32
CA ARG A 96 9.55 -4.85 8.15
C ARG A 96 9.76 -5.29 6.70
N TYR A 97 9.27 -4.48 5.75
CA TYR A 97 9.49 -4.68 4.32
C TYR A 97 10.98 -4.56 3.96
N LEU A 98 11.69 -3.55 4.46
CA LEU A 98 13.12 -3.38 4.22
C LEU A 98 13.94 -4.49 4.87
N LYS A 99 13.59 -4.94 6.09
CA LYS A 99 14.20 -6.13 6.71
C LYS A 99 14.03 -7.39 5.85
N GLY A 100 12.90 -7.52 5.13
CA GLY A 100 12.71 -8.59 4.13
C GLY A 100 13.67 -8.49 2.93
N LYS A 101 14.29 -7.33 2.70
CA LYS A 101 15.35 -7.11 1.72
C LYS A 101 16.77 -7.13 2.33
N ASP A 102 16.91 -7.48 3.60
CA ASP A 102 18.14 -7.38 4.42
C ASP A 102 18.64 -5.93 4.60
N ILE A 103 17.74 -4.95 4.52
CA ILE A 103 18.06 -3.52 4.70
C ILE A 103 17.58 -3.09 6.08
N GLU A 104 18.51 -2.65 6.93
CA GLU A 104 18.21 -2.18 8.29
C GLU A 104 18.12 -0.67 8.40
N TYR A 105 18.83 0.06 7.54
CA TYR A 105 18.96 1.51 7.63
C TYR A 105 18.74 2.21 6.29
N ILE A 106 18.30 3.46 6.38
CA ILE A 106 18.22 4.42 5.28
C ILE A 106 19.37 5.41 5.43
N PHE A 107 20.17 5.58 4.39
CA PHE A 107 21.23 6.56 4.34
C PHE A 107 20.80 7.74 3.48
N GLU A 108 20.42 8.82 4.13
CA GLU A 108 19.94 10.05 3.48
C GLU A 108 21.11 10.99 3.20
N LEU A 109 21.33 11.28 1.93
CA LEU A 109 22.43 12.14 1.49
C LEU A 109 22.01 13.60 1.41
N GLY A 110 22.90 14.50 1.83
CA GLY A 110 22.75 15.93 1.60
C GLY A 110 23.22 16.35 0.20
N THR A 111 24.30 15.75 -0.27
CA THR A 111 24.90 15.99 -1.58
C THR A 111 25.42 14.68 -2.16
N TRP A 112 25.45 14.59 -3.50
CA TRP A 112 26.04 13.44 -4.20
C TRP A 112 27.08 13.90 -5.21
N ASP A 113 28.34 13.67 -4.91
CA ASP A 113 29.44 13.93 -5.88
C ASP A 113 29.85 12.62 -6.57
N VAL A 114 29.49 12.52 -7.85
CA VAL A 114 29.81 11.33 -8.67
C VAL A 114 31.31 11.12 -8.84
N ASN A 115 32.13 12.17 -8.71
CA ASN A 115 33.57 12.06 -8.83
C ASN A 115 34.21 11.25 -7.69
N GLN A 116 33.51 11.10 -6.58
CA GLN A 116 33.93 10.25 -5.45
C GLN A 116 33.54 8.78 -5.63
N CYS A 117 32.97 8.42 -6.79
CA CYS A 117 32.62 7.06 -7.15
C CYS A 117 33.69 6.44 -8.06
N LYS A 118 34.14 5.24 -7.72
CA LYS A 118 35.10 4.47 -8.51
C LYS A 118 34.43 3.20 -9.04
N LYS A 119 34.64 2.90 -10.31
CA LYS A 119 34.16 1.67 -10.93
C LYS A 119 35.03 0.50 -10.41
N LEU A 120 34.43 -0.49 -9.80
CA LEU A 120 35.08 -1.74 -9.46
C LEU A 120 35.15 -2.69 -10.67
N ARG A 121 35.94 -3.77 -10.51
CA ARG A 121 36.11 -4.80 -11.54
C ARG A 121 34.74 -5.39 -11.93
N ASN A 122 34.48 -5.55 -13.23
CA ASN A 122 33.26 -6.21 -13.72
C ASN A 122 33.13 -7.61 -13.10
N ASN A 123 32.01 -7.86 -12.43
CA ASN A 123 31.61 -9.18 -11.99
C ASN A 123 30.40 -9.68 -12.82
N TRP A 124 30.09 -10.96 -12.75
CA TRP A 124 29.00 -11.53 -13.53
C TRP A 124 27.63 -10.87 -13.26
N ASN A 125 27.38 -10.47 -12.02
CA ASN A 125 26.14 -9.77 -11.66
C ASN A 125 26.05 -8.40 -12.33
N SER A 126 27.17 -7.68 -12.42
CA SER A 126 27.23 -6.38 -13.13
C SER A 126 26.87 -6.55 -14.60
N ILE A 127 27.39 -7.59 -15.26
CA ILE A 127 27.09 -7.86 -16.68
C ILE A 127 25.59 -8.13 -16.85
N LEU A 128 24.97 -8.93 -15.99
CA LEU A 128 23.55 -9.26 -16.07
C LEU A 128 22.67 -8.03 -15.82
N LEU A 129 23.02 -7.17 -14.85
CA LEU A 129 22.27 -5.95 -14.59
C LEU A 129 22.43 -4.93 -15.74
N HIS A 130 23.61 -4.82 -16.33
CA HIS A 130 23.79 -4.01 -17.55
C HIS A 130 22.95 -4.54 -18.71
N PHE A 131 22.91 -5.86 -18.90
CA PHE A 131 22.06 -6.48 -19.93
C PHE A 131 20.58 -6.20 -19.68
N ARG A 132 20.13 -6.31 -18.42
CA ARG A 132 18.75 -5.96 -18.03
C ARG A 132 18.45 -4.49 -18.35
N ARG A 133 19.33 -3.57 -17.97
CA ARG A 133 19.15 -2.13 -18.24
C ARG A 133 19.15 -1.80 -19.73
N TYR A 134 20.08 -2.40 -20.48
CA TYR A 134 20.11 -2.27 -21.93
C TYR A 134 18.81 -2.75 -22.56
N GLY A 135 18.29 -3.90 -22.11
CA GLY A 135 17.03 -4.45 -22.60
C GLY A 135 15.83 -3.56 -22.33
N ILE A 136 15.73 -2.99 -21.11
CA ILE A 136 14.69 -2.03 -20.75
C ILE A 136 14.79 -0.77 -21.62
N HIS A 137 15.98 -0.20 -21.77
CA HIS A 137 16.19 0.97 -22.61
C HIS A 137 15.84 0.72 -24.08
N LYS A 138 16.17 -0.47 -24.59
CA LYS A 138 15.78 -0.87 -25.95
C LYS A 138 14.27 -0.95 -26.15
N ILE A 139 13.53 -1.38 -25.11
CA ILE A 139 12.07 -1.34 -25.12
C ILE A 139 11.57 0.11 -25.13
N GLU A 140 12.15 0.97 -24.30
CA GLU A 140 11.79 2.39 -24.21
C GLU A 140 12.00 3.13 -25.53
N GLU A 141 13.06 2.81 -26.27
CA GLU A 141 13.33 3.41 -27.59
C GLU A 141 12.42 2.93 -28.71
N THR A 142 11.92 1.69 -28.60
CA THR A 142 11.33 1.02 -29.76
C THR A 142 9.80 0.93 -29.69
N PHE A 143 9.23 0.77 -28.49
CA PHE A 143 7.79 0.59 -28.30
C PHE A 143 7.09 1.92 -27.96
N GLU A 144 5.78 1.96 -28.18
CA GLU A 144 4.93 3.08 -27.78
C GLU A 144 4.84 3.21 -26.26
N LYS A 145 4.67 4.41 -25.74
CA LYS A 145 4.63 4.73 -24.30
C LYS A 145 3.61 3.92 -23.50
N ASN A 146 2.48 3.57 -24.11
CA ASN A 146 1.41 2.76 -23.50
C ASN A 146 1.74 1.26 -23.42
N VAL A 147 2.74 0.78 -24.18
CA VAL A 147 3.14 -0.63 -24.27
C VAL A 147 4.43 -0.91 -23.48
N GLN A 148 5.35 0.07 -23.46
CA GLN A 148 6.66 -0.03 -22.79
C GLN A 148 6.58 -0.57 -21.36
N PRO A 149 5.67 -0.04 -20.46
CA PRO A 149 5.63 -0.46 -19.07
C PRO A 149 5.28 -1.95 -18.91
N LEU A 150 4.31 -2.43 -19.68
CA LEU A 150 3.89 -3.82 -19.61
C LEU A 150 4.96 -4.76 -20.18
N MET A 151 5.63 -4.38 -21.28
CA MET A 151 6.75 -5.12 -21.83
C MET A 151 7.92 -5.25 -20.85
N SER A 152 8.30 -4.14 -20.23
CA SER A 152 9.38 -4.12 -19.23
C SER A 152 9.02 -4.96 -18.00
N ALA A 153 7.75 -4.94 -17.58
CA ALA A 153 7.25 -5.77 -16.48
C ALA A 153 7.26 -7.27 -16.80
N LEU A 154 6.83 -7.66 -18.03
CA LEU A 154 6.72 -9.07 -18.42
C LEU A 154 8.06 -9.73 -18.74
N ILE A 155 9.04 -8.99 -19.26
CA ILE A 155 10.35 -9.54 -19.66
C ILE A 155 11.38 -9.39 -18.53
N PHE A 156 11.46 -8.20 -17.92
CA PHE A 156 12.50 -7.84 -16.96
C PHE A 156 11.99 -7.63 -15.53
N GLY A 157 10.68 -7.78 -15.27
CA GLY A 157 10.10 -7.58 -13.95
C GLY A 157 10.07 -6.12 -13.50
N GLU A 158 10.29 -5.16 -14.41
CA GLU A 158 10.30 -3.72 -14.11
C GLU A 158 8.88 -3.15 -14.15
N LYS A 159 8.37 -2.72 -12.98
CA LYS A 159 6.98 -2.24 -12.82
C LYS A 159 6.86 -0.77 -12.53
N SER A 160 7.96 -0.10 -12.23
CA SER A 160 7.96 1.31 -11.79
C SER A 160 7.39 2.27 -12.86
N GLN A 161 7.29 1.80 -14.10
CA GLN A 161 6.80 2.59 -15.22
C GLN A 161 5.30 2.44 -15.49
N ILE A 162 4.61 1.51 -14.81
CA ILE A 162 3.18 1.28 -15.02
C ILE A 162 2.38 2.45 -14.42
N ASP A 163 1.48 3.01 -15.21
CA ASP A 163 0.60 4.08 -14.78
C ASP A 163 -0.26 3.63 -13.60
N GLU A 164 -0.42 4.50 -12.61
CA GLU A 164 -1.16 4.21 -11.38
C GLU A 164 -2.60 3.79 -11.67
N SER A 165 -3.30 4.48 -12.58
CA SER A 165 -4.67 4.14 -12.98
C SER A 165 -4.81 2.72 -13.57
N ILE A 166 -3.83 2.30 -14.38
CA ILE A 166 -3.77 0.94 -14.94
C ILE A 166 -3.49 -0.06 -13.81
N ASN A 167 -2.51 0.21 -12.95
CA ASN A 167 -2.17 -0.66 -11.84
C ASN A 167 -3.36 -0.85 -10.87
N GLU A 168 -4.06 0.22 -10.53
CA GLU A 168 -5.29 0.16 -9.73
C GLU A 168 -6.38 -0.69 -10.41
N ALA A 169 -6.61 -0.54 -11.71
CA ALA A 169 -7.58 -1.33 -12.43
C ALA A 169 -7.24 -2.83 -12.39
N TYR A 170 -5.97 -3.19 -12.58
CA TYR A 170 -5.50 -4.58 -12.44
C TYR A 170 -5.68 -5.12 -11.00
N GLN A 171 -5.44 -4.28 -10.00
CA GLN A 171 -5.64 -4.66 -8.59
C GLN A 171 -7.13 -4.85 -8.27
N LYS A 172 -7.99 -3.91 -8.64
CA LYS A 172 -9.45 -3.99 -8.47
C LYS A 172 -10.05 -5.23 -9.09
N LEU A 173 -9.57 -5.64 -10.26
CA LEU A 173 -10.01 -6.86 -10.93
C LEU A 173 -9.34 -8.15 -10.41
N GLY A 174 -8.38 -8.05 -9.47
CA GLY A 174 -7.66 -9.20 -8.93
C GLY A 174 -6.70 -9.88 -9.91
N ILE A 175 -6.32 -9.20 -10.99
CA ILE A 175 -5.41 -9.70 -12.05
C ILE A 175 -4.01 -9.08 -12.01
N ALA A 176 -3.67 -8.33 -10.96
CA ALA A 176 -2.34 -7.73 -10.78
C ALA A 176 -1.17 -8.76 -10.84
N HIS A 177 -1.47 -10.04 -10.58
CA HIS A 177 -0.51 -11.13 -10.72
C HIS A 177 -0.10 -11.42 -12.18
N LEU A 178 -0.86 -10.98 -13.19
CA LEU A 178 -0.54 -11.13 -14.61
C LEU A 178 0.56 -10.17 -15.06
N ILE A 179 0.66 -9.00 -14.44
CA ILE A 179 1.75 -8.03 -14.70
C ILE A 179 3.06 -8.49 -14.04
N ALA A 180 2.97 -9.32 -13.00
CA ALA A 180 4.13 -9.82 -12.30
C ALA A 180 4.68 -11.06 -12.98
N ILE A 181 6.01 -11.17 -13.09
CA ILE A 181 6.62 -12.43 -13.51
C ILE A 181 6.25 -13.50 -12.48
N SER A 182 5.56 -14.53 -12.93
CA SER A 182 5.00 -15.60 -12.11
C SER A 182 5.71 -16.93 -12.34
N GLY A 183 5.38 -17.95 -11.55
CA GLY A 183 5.86 -19.30 -11.77
C GLY A 183 5.50 -19.87 -13.15
N LEU A 184 4.39 -19.43 -13.74
CA LEU A 184 3.98 -19.80 -15.09
C LEU A 184 4.96 -19.26 -16.13
N HIS A 185 5.40 -17.99 -16.02
CA HIS A 185 6.41 -17.40 -16.91
C HIS A 185 7.73 -18.19 -16.86
N VAL A 186 8.23 -18.47 -15.66
CA VAL A 186 9.45 -19.26 -15.47
C VAL A 186 9.28 -20.65 -16.09
N GLY A 187 8.13 -21.28 -15.86
CA GLY A 187 7.81 -22.60 -16.40
C GLY A 187 7.74 -22.62 -17.93
N ILE A 188 7.09 -21.65 -18.57
CA ILE A 188 7.00 -21.54 -20.03
C ILE A 188 8.39 -21.34 -20.63
N ILE A 189 9.18 -20.39 -20.12
CA ILE A 189 10.51 -20.07 -20.64
C ILE A 189 11.44 -21.26 -20.48
N THR A 190 11.47 -21.87 -19.30
CA THR A 190 12.32 -23.04 -19.02
C THR A 190 11.90 -24.25 -19.84
N GLY A 191 10.58 -24.51 -19.97
CA GLY A 191 10.04 -25.59 -20.77
C GLY A 191 10.32 -25.44 -22.26
N LEU A 192 10.16 -24.21 -22.80
CA LEU A 192 10.50 -23.93 -24.20
C LEU A 192 12.00 -24.08 -24.45
N LEU A 193 12.84 -23.55 -23.55
CA LEU A 193 14.28 -23.69 -23.66
C LEU A 193 14.70 -25.16 -23.61
N TYR A 194 14.15 -25.93 -22.68
CA TYR A 194 14.37 -27.37 -22.57
C TYR A 194 14.00 -28.10 -23.90
N TYR A 195 12.82 -27.80 -24.45
CA TYR A 195 12.35 -28.39 -25.69
C TYR A 195 13.25 -28.05 -26.88
N VAL A 196 13.61 -26.77 -27.05
CA VAL A 196 14.47 -26.30 -28.14
C VAL A 196 15.84 -26.95 -28.09
N LEU A 197 16.49 -26.96 -26.90
CA LEU A 197 17.81 -27.56 -26.74
C LEU A 197 17.84 -29.05 -27.03
N LEU A 198 16.79 -29.79 -26.65
CA LEU A 198 16.65 -31.22 -27.05
C LEU A 198 16.45 -31.36 -28.54
N ARG A 199 15.71 -30.48 -29.23
CA ARG A 199 15.49 -30.52 -30.68
C ARG A 199 16.75 -30.20 -31.48
N ILE A 200 17.66 -29.43 -30.92
CA ILE A 200 18.99 -29.17 -31.52
C ILE A 200 19.91 -30.38 -31.37
N GLY A 201 19.50 -31.43 -30.62
CA GLY A 201 20.25 -32.67 -30.47
C GLY A 201 21.10 -32.77 -29.23
N LEU A 202 20.96 -31.86 -28.24
CA LEU A 202 21.66 -31.97 -26.98
C LEU A 202 21.07 -33.07 -26.07
N THR A 203 21.92 -33.74 -25.30
CA THR A 203 21.46 -34.79 -24.38
C THR A 203 20.73 -34.17 -23.16
N LYS A 204 19.88 -34.96 -22.50
CA LYS A 204 19.12 -34.51 -21.34
C LYS A 204 20.01 -33.98 -20.21
N GLU A 205 21.18 -34.59 -20.01
CA GLU A 205 22.15 -34.21 -18.99
C GLU A 205 22.75 -32.83 -19.28
N VAL A 206 23.13 -32.56 -20.53
CA VAL A 206 23.64 -31.24 -20.97
C VAL A 206 22.58 -30.19 -20.83
N VAL A 207 21.36 -30.46 -21.27
CA VAL A 207 20.23 -29.54 -21.17
C VAL A 207 19.92 -29.24 -19.70
N SER A 208 19.92 -30.24 -18.81
CA SER A 208 19.70 -30.04 -17.38
C SER A 208 20.76 -29.13 -16.76
N ASN A 209 22.05 -29.34 -17.11
CA ASN A 209 23.14 -28.46 -16.63
C ASN A 209 22.96 -27.02 -17.12
N PHE A 210 22.60 -26.86 -18.39
CA PHE A 210 22.34 -25.55 -18.97
C PHE A 210 21.18 -24.83 -18.23
N ILE A 211 20.08 -25.52 -17.95
CA ILE A 211 18.94 -24.95 -17.21
C ILE A 211 19.33 -24.56 -15.80
N LEU A 212 20.09 -25.41 -15.08
CA LEU A 212 20.56 -25.11 -13.74
C LEU A 212 21.46 -23.86 -13.69
N LEU A 213 22.21 -23.58 -14.74
CA LEU A 213 23.00 -22.36 -14.88
C LEU A 213 22.13 -21.16 -15.29
N PHE A 214 21.18 -21.38 -16.20
CA PHE A 214 20.28 -20.35 -16.73
C PHE A 214 19.32 -19.78 -15.65
N LEU A 215 18.78 -20.63 -14.76
CA LEU A 215 17.77 -20.25 -13.78
C LEU A 215 18.20 -19.10 -12.85
N PRO A 216 19.38 -19.12 -12.19
CA PRO A 216 19.82 -18.00 -11.35
C PRO A 216 20.09 -16.73 -12.17
N MET A 217 20.62 -16.86 -13.39
CA MET A 217 20.81 -15.72 -14.30
C MET A 217 19.46 -15.08 -14.66
N TYR A 218 18.47 -15.91 -14.99
CA TYR A 218 17.11 -15.43 -15.28
C TYR A 218 16.46 -14.76 -14.07
N ALA A 219 16.69 -15.28 -12.84
CA ALA A 219 16.18 -14.65 -11.63
C ALA A 219 16.68 -13.19 -11.49
N ILE A 220 17.95 -12.94 -11.75
CA ILE A 220 18.54 -11.58 -11.71
C ILE A 220 17.94 -10.70 -12.81
N LEU A 221 17.86 -11.21 -14.04
CA LEU A 221 17.27 -10.49 -15.17
C LEU A 221 15.80 -10.13 -14.95
N ALA A 222 15.05 -11.01 -14.28
CA ALA A 222 13.64 -10.84 -13.93
C ALA A 222 13.40 -10.02 -12.64
N GLY A 223 14.43 -9.40 -12.07
CA GLY A 223 14.33 -8.53 -10.89
C GLY A 223 14.18 -9.26 -9.56
N ALA A 224 14.49 -10.56 -9.49
CA ALA A 224 14.57 -11.38 -8.27
C ALA A 224 13.37 -11.28 -7.30
N SER A 225 12.16 -11.04 -7.81
CA SER A 225 10.96 -10.96 -6.96
C SER A 225 10.69 -12.28 -6.24
N PRO A 226 9.97 -12.28 -5.08
CA PRO A 226 9.68 -13.52 -4.33
C PRO A 226 9.02 -14.61 -5.15
N SER A 227 8.16 -14.25 -6.11
CA SER A 227 7.50 -15.20 -7.03
C SER A 227 8.48 -15.85 -8.00
N VAL A 228 9.42 -15.06 -8.54
CA VAL A 228 10.48 -15.54 -9.44
C VAL A 228 11.44 -16.44 -8.68
N ASN A 229 11.93 -16.00 -7.53
CA ASN A 229 12.87 -16.77 -6.71
C ASN A 229 12.29 -18.13 -6.29
N ARG A 230 11.03 -18.16 -5.86
CA ARG A 230 10.33 -19.44 -5.59
C ARG A 230 10.29 -20.35 -6.82
N ALA A 231 9.88 -19.81 -7.97
CA ALA A 231 9.74 -20.61 -9.19
C ALA A 231 11.09 -21.15 -9.67
N VAL A 232 12.14 -20.34 -9.62
CA VAL A 232 13.52 -20.72 -9.95
C VAL A 232 14.03 -21.80 -9.00
N LEU A 233 13.84 -21.65 -7.69
CA LEU A 233 14.24 -22.65 -6.70
C LEU A 233 13.50 -23.98 -6.91
N MET A 234 12.17 -23.94 -7.05
CA MET A 234 11.38 -25.16 -7.29
C MET A 234 11.80 -25.89 -8.57
N THR A 235 11.93 -25.15 -9.67
CA THR A 235 12.35 -25.72 -10.96
C THR A 235 13.77 -26.29 -10.86
N GLY A 236 14.68 -25.57 -10.21
CA GLY A 236 16.05 -26.03 -9.97
C GLY A 236 16.11 -27.31 -9.14
N ILE A 237 15.31 -27.41 -8.08
CA ILE A 237 15.21 -28.63 -7.24
C ILE A 237 14.69 -29.80 -8.07
N ILE A 238 13.66 -29.61 -8.88
CA ILE A 238 13.09 -30.66 -9.75
C ILE A 238 14.14 -31.13 -10.79
N VAL A 239 14.79 -30.20 -11.50
CA VAL A 239 15.82 -30.52 -12.50
C VAL A 239 17.01 -31.22 -11.85
N LEU A 240 17.45 -30.76 -10.68
CA LEU A 240 18.53 -31.36 -9.93
C LEU A 240 18.19 -32.80 -9.48
N SER A 241 16.96 -33.03 -9.00
CA SER A 241 16.51 -34.35 -8.59
C SER A 241 16.49 -35.34 -9.75
N GLN A 242 16.04 -34.92 -10.93
CA GLN A 242 16.03 -35.73 -12.13
C GLN A 242 17.46 -36.14 -12.55
N LYS A 243 18.42 -35.21 -12.40
CA LYS A 243 19.83 -35.49 -12.70
C LYS A 243 20.42 -36.57 -11.78
N PHE A 244 20.02 -36.60 -10.51
CA PHE A 244 20.44 -37.65 -9.58
C PHE A 244 19.54 -38.88 -9.58
N HIS A 245 18.71 -39.06 -10.58
CA HIS A 245 17.75 -40.17 -10.72
C HIS A 245 16.82 -40.33 -9.49
N ARG A 246 16.57 -39.25 -8.77
CA ARG A 246 15.62 -39.23 -7.66
C ARG A 246 14.30 -38.61 -8.11
N GLN A 247 13.19 -39.23 -7.71
CA GLN A 247 11.87 -38.66 -7.95
C GLN A 247 11.46 -37.85 -6.73
N ILE A 248 11.49 -36.53 -6.87
CA ILE A 248 10.97 -35.61 -5.88
C ILE A 248 9.59 -35.12 -6.34
N SER A 249 8.61 -35.16 -5.46
CA SER A 249 7.26 -34.66 -5.76
C SER A 249 7.25 -33.12 -5.83
N SER A 250 6.23 -32.55 -6.51
CA SER A 250 6.06 -31.10 -6.53
C SER A 250 5.81 -30.53 -5.13
N ILE A 251 5.23 -31.33 -4.21
CA ILE A 251 5.01 -30.95 -2.81
C ILE A 251 6.35 -30.86 -2.07
N ASP A 252 7.26 -31.83 -2.28
CA ASP A 252 8.59 -31.78 -1.69
C ASP A 252 9.39 -30.58 -2.21
N ALA A 253 9.33 -30.33 -3.53
CA ALA A 253 10.03 -29.21 -4.15
C ALA A 253 9.58 -27.85 -3.60
N ILE A 254 8.26 -27.63 -3.43
CA ILE A 254 7.76 -26.38 -2.83
C ILE A 254 8.12 -26.26 -1.36
N SER A 255 8.07 -27.37 -0.61
CA SER A 255 8.41 -27.40 0.82
C SER A 255 9.89 -27.12 1.05
N ILE A 256 10.77 -27.74 0.27
CA ILE A 256 12.21 -27.48 0.32
C ILE A 256 12.52 -26.03 -0.07
N SER A 257 11.89 -25.50 -1.14
CA SER A 257 12.07 -24.10 -1.55
C SER A 257 11.61 -23.13 -0.47
N PHE A 258 10.50 -23.43 0.22
CA PHE A 258 10.00 -22.64 1.35
C PHE A 258 10.99 -22.61 2.50
N LEU A 259 11.48 -23.77 2.91
CA LEU A 259 12.48 -23.91 3.99
C LEU A 259 13.77 -23.15 3.67
N ILE A 260 14.31 -23.33 2.46
CA ILE A 260 15.51 -22.60 2.03
C ILE A 260 15.29 -21.10 2.12
N THR A 261 14.16 -20.60 1.63
CA THR A 261 13.88 -19.17 1.61
C THR A 261 13.72 -18.59 3.02
N ILE A 262 13.03 -19.29 3.93
CA ILE A 262 12.84 -18.83 5.31
C ILE A 262 14.12 -18.94 6.15
N LEU A 263 14.93 -19.96 5.89
CA LEU A 263 16.26 -20.09 6.56
C LEU A 263 17.21 -18.97 6.09
N TYR A 264 17.10 -18.57 4.82
CA TYR A 264 17.91 -17.47 4.29
C TYR A 264 17.48 -16.10 4.87
N ASN A 265 16.17 -15.81 4.84
CA ASN A 265 15.63 -14.57 5.41
C ASN A 265 14.23 -14.81 6.01
N PRO A 266 14.11 -14.92 7.34
CA PRO A 266 12.83 -15.17 8.01
C PRO A 266 11.81 -14.02 7.89
N TYR A 267 12.26 -12.79 7.62
CA TYR A 267 11.36 -11.65 7.46
C TYR A 267 10.51 -11.72 6.19
N LEU A 268 10.89 -12.54 5.21
CA LEU A 268 10.10 -12.77 4.00
C LEU A 268 8.71 -13.35 4.28
N ILE A 269 8.53 -14.02 5.44
CA ILE A 269 7.21 -14.53 5.86
C ILE A 269 6.15 -13.41 6.00
N TYR A 270 6.56 -12.18 6.23
CA TYR A 270 5.66 -11.03 6.33
C TYR A 270 5.37 -10.36 4.97
N HIS A 271 6.06 -10.77 3.92
CA HIS A 271 5.90 -10.17 2.59
C HIS A 271 4.67 -10.74 1.89
N ALA A 272 3.69 -9.88 1.53
CA ALA A 272 2.43 -10.30 0.90
C ALA A 272 2.65 -11.15 -0.36
N GLY A 273 3.57 -10.73 -1.25
CA GLY A 273 3.90 -11.47 -2.46
C GLY A 273 4.51 -12.86 -2.19
N PHE A 274 5.28 -13.02 -1.11
CA PHE A 274 5.78 -14.31 -0.68
C PHE A 274 4.63 -15.21 -0.22
N GLN A 275 3.79 -14.74 0.71
CA GLN A 275 2.65 -15.49 1.24
C GLN A 275 1.69 -15.92 0.12
N LEU A 276 1.27 -15.00 -0.74
CA LEU A 276 0.38 -15.29 -1.87
C LEU A 276 1.01 -16.30 -2.84
N SER A 277 2.28 -16.12 -3.17
CA SER A 277 2.98 -17.00 -4.12
C SER A 277 3.07 -18.45 -3.63
N TYR A 278 3.44 -18.66 -2.36
CA TYR A 278 3.53 -20.01 -1.78
C TYR A 278 2.14 -20.61 -1.52
N ALA A 279 1.21 -19.87 -0.94
CA ALA A 279 -0.14 -20.38 -0.63
C ALA A 279 -0.89 -20.83 -1.89
N VAL A 280 -0.91 -20.00 -2.94
CA VAL A 280 -1.58 -20.33 -4.19
C VAL A 280 -0.93 -21.53 -4.87
N SER A 281 0.41 -21.57 -4.95
CA SER A 281 1.09 -22.68 -5.60
C SER A 281 0.94 -24.00 -4.86
N PHE A 282 1.03 -23.97 -3.54
CA PHE A 282 0.81 -25.15 -2.69
C PHE A 282 -0.61 -25.70 -2.90
N SER A 283 -1.62 -24.82 -2.89
CA SER A 283 -3.02 -25.22 -3.09
C SER A 283 -3.29 -25.78 -4.50
N LEU A 284 -2.67 -25.19 -5.54
CA LEU A 284 -2.77 -25.71 -6.90
C LEU A 284 -2.10 -27.07 -7.05
N ILE A 285 -0.96 -27.31 -6.40
CA ILE A 285 -0.28 -28.62 -6.40
C ILE A 285 -1.15 -29.67 -5.70
N LEU A 286 -1.71 -29.35 -4.53
CA LEU A 286 -2.62 -30.26 -3.81
C LEU A 286 -3.86 -30.59 -4.62
N SER A 287 -4.42 -29.62 -5.34
CA SER A 287 -5.64 -29.80 -6.14
C SER A 287 -5.38 -30.28 -7.56
N SER A 288 -4.12 -30.53 -7.93
CA SER A 288 -3.74 -30.86 -9.31
C SER A 288 -4.45 -32.11 -9.84
N SER A 289 -4.61 -33.15 -9.02
CA SER A 289 -5.33 -34.37 -9.38
C SER A 289 -6.79 -34.11 -9.76
N VAL A 290 -7.45 -33.21 -9.05
CA VAL A 290 -8.87 -32.85 -9.31
C VAL A 290 -8.98 -31.98 -10.56
N ILE A 291 -8.08 -31.01 -10.71
CA ILE A 291 -8.06 -30.09 -11.85
C ILE A 291 -7.79 -30.89 -13.15
N LEU A 292 -6.77 -31.74 -13.16
CA LEU A 292 -6.36 -32.49 -14.35
C LEU A 292 -7.33 -33.62 -14.74
N ARG A 293 -8.16 -34.10 -13.82
CA ARG A 293 -9.27 -35.04 -14.15
C ARG A 293 -10.32 -34.42 -15.08
N GLN A 294 -10.42 -33.09 -15.13
CA GLN A 294 -11.41 -32.42 -15.99
C GLN A 294 -10.96 -32.53 -17.46
N LYS A 295 -11.86 -33.02 -18.32
CA LYS A 295 -11.56 -33.20 -19.77
C LYS A 295 -11.60 -31.87 -20.55
N LYS A 296 -12.37 -30.89 -20.09
CA LYS A 296 -12.55 -29.60 -20.79
C LYS A 296 -11.60 -28.55 -20.25
N PHE A 297 -10.82 -27.88 -21.11
CA PHE A 297 -9.88 -26.82 -20.78
C PHE A 297 -10.49 -25.73 -19.93
N PHE A 298 -11.67 -25.21 -20.28
CA PHE A 298 -12.34 -24.16 -19.50
C PHE A 298 -12.73 -24.61 -18.08
N LYS A 299 -13.05 -25.92 -17.88
CA LYS A 299 -13.31 -26.43 -16.53
C LYS A 299 -12.02 -26.52 -15.70
N GLN A 300 -10.91 -26.92 -16.33
CA GLN A 300 -9.60 -26.91 -15.65
C GLN A 300 -9.20 -25.48 -15.26
N LEU A 301 -9.36 -24.53 -16.18
CA LEU A 301 -9.05 -23.12 -15.95
C LEU A 301 -9.93 -22.51 -14.83
N PHE A 302 -11.25 -22.76 -14.89
CA PHE A 302 -12.18 -22.31 -13.86
C PHE A 302 -11.81 -22.87 -12.49
N LEU A 303 -11.56 -24.18 -12.40
CA LEU A 303 -11.25 -24.85 -11.14
C LEU A 303 -9.89 -24.37 -10.59
N GLY A 304 -8.90 -24.19 -11.46
CA GLY A 304 -7.60 -23.62 -11.09
C GLY A 304 -7.72 -22.18 -10.57
N SER A 305 -8.48 -21.34 -11.27
CA SER A 305 -8.75 -19.95 -10.82
C SER A 305 -9.51 -19.91 -9.50
N PHE A 306 -10.49 -20.79 -9.31
CA PHE A 306 -11.27 -20.90 -8.08
C PHE A 306 -10.39 -21.33 -6.89
N VAL A 307 -9.54 -22.35 -7.06
CA VAL A 307 -8.58 -22.80 -6.05
C VAL A 307 -7.60 -21.66 -5.70
N ALA A 308 -7.07 -20.98 -6.71
CA ALA A 308 -6.16 -19.86 -6.50
C ALA A 308 -6.83 -18.71 -5.72
N GLN A 309 -8.07 -18.37 -6.07
CA GLN A 309 -8.81 -17.30 -5.40
C GLN A 309 -9.12 -17.63 -3.94
N ILE A 310 -9.57 -18.84 -3.65
CA ILE A 310 -9.86 -19.25 -2.27
C ILE A 310 -8.58 -19.27 -1.43
N SER A 311 -7.50 -19.85 -1.94
CA SER A 311 -6.25 -19.94 -1.20
C SER A 311 -5.59 -18.58 -0.95
N SER A 312 -5.79 -17.61 -1.84
CA SER A 312 -5.29 -16.25 -1.69
C SER A 312 -6.16 -15.37 -0.78
N LEU A 313 -7.46 -15.69 -0.64
CA LEU A 313 -8.44 -14.84 0.03
C LEU A 313 -8.05 -14.39 1.46
N PRO A 314 -7.59 -15.27 2.37
CA PRO A 314 -7.19 -14.84 3.71
C PRO A 314 -6.04 -13.82 3.69
N PHE A 315 -5.08 -14.02 2.81
CA PHE A 315 -3.91 -13.13 2.67
C PHE A 315 -4.29 -11.81 1.99
N ILE A 316 -5.17 -11.85 0.99
CA ILE A 316 -5.69 -10.65 0.33
C ILE A 316 -6.45 -9.80 1.36
N LEU A 317 -7.34 -10.39 2.15
CA LEU A 317 -8.08 -9.67 3.19
C LEU A 317 -7.18 -9.14 4.30
N TYR A 318 -6.10 -9.84 4.64
CA TYR A 318 -5.15 -9.38 5.65
C TYR A 318 -4.32 -8.18 5.22
N HIS A 319 -3.93 -8.10 3.92
CA HIS A 319 -3.05 -7.07 3.40
C HIS A 319 -3.77 -5.93 2.67
N PHE A 320 -4.89 -6.25 1.97
CA PHE A 320 -5.60 -5.30 1.11
C PHE A 320 -7.03 -5.03 1.55
N PHE A 321 -7.55 -5.78 2.55
CA PHE A 321 -8.83 -5.56 3.24
C PHE A 321 -10.10 -5.76 2.40
N GLU A 322 -9.95 -6.00 1.11
CA GLU A 322 -11.03 -6.19 0.14
C GLU A 322 -10.72 -7.32 -0.83
N PHE A 323 -11.73 -7.84 -1.48
CA PHE A 323 -11.57 -8.81 -2.55
C PHE A 323 -12.61 -8.60 -3.65
N SER A 324 -12.28 -9.01 -4.86
CA SER A 324 -13.14 -8.89 -6.03
C SER A 324 -13.71 -10.26 -6.43
N LEU A 325 -15.04 -10.39 -6.47
CA LEU A 325 -15.70 -11.61 -6.96
C LEU A 325 -15.58 -11.73 -8.49
N ILE A 326 -15.54 -10.61 -9.20
CA ILE A 326 -15.43 -10.61 -10.66
C ILE A 326 -14.11 -11.20 -11.13
N SER A 327 -13.08 -11.22 -10.27
CA SER A 327 -11.75 -11.74 -10.60
C SER A 327 -11.77 -13.17 -11.10
N LEU A 328 -12.70 -14.01 -10.62
CA LEU A 328 -12.85 -15.39 -11.09
C LEU A 328 -13.19 -15.44 -12.59
N PHE A 329 -14.10 -14.59 -13.04
CA PHE A 329 -14.52 -14.54 -14.44
C PHE A 329 -13.50 -13.82 -15.33
N VAL A 330 -12.92 -12.74 -14.81
CA VAL A 330 -11.87 -11.98 -15.50
C VAL A 330 -10.65 -12.86 -15.74
N ASN A 331 -10.28 -13.71 -14.80
CA ASN A 331 -9.20 -14.67 -14.95
C ASN A 331 -9.45 -15.71 -16.07
N LEU A 332 -10.69 -16.12 -16.32
CA LEU A 332 -11.01 -17.03 -17.42
C LEU A 332 -10.69 -16.45 -18.79
N LEU A 333 -10.73 -15.13 -18.93
CA LEU A 333 -10.41 -14.43 -20.17
C LEU A 333 -8.93 -14.05 -20.21
N PHE A 334 -8.43 -13.42 -19.17
CA PHE A 334 -7.10 -12.79 -19.20
C PHE A 334 -5.94 -13.79 -18.96
N ILE A 335 -6.13 -14.86 -18.19
CA ILE A 335 -5.06 -15.88 -18.05
C ILE A 335 -4.69 -16.51 -19.40
N PRO A 336 -5.63 -17.01 -20.24
CA PRO A 336 -5.28 -17.51 -21.57
C PRO A 336 -4.69 -16.44 -22.48
N LEU A 337 -5.26 -15.23 -22.47
CA LEU A 337 -4.78 -14.14 -23.30
C LEU A 337 -3.32 -13.77 -22.97
N PHE A 338 -2.99 -13.63 -21.70
CA PHE A 338 -1.62 -13.35 -21.29
C PHE A 338 -0.69 -14.55 -21.53
N SER A 339 -1.10 -15.75 -21.14
CA SER A 339 -0.22 -16.93 -21.19
C SER A 339 0.07 -17.43 -22.60
N PHE A 340 -0.89 -17.37 -23.52
CA PHE A 340 -0.74 -17.92 -24.87
C PHE A 340 -0.50 -16.87 -25.95
N ILE A 341 -0.83 -15.59 -25.69
CA ILE A 341 -0.69 -14.54 -26.70
C ILE A 341 0.30 -13.48 -26.23
N ILE A 342 -0.01 -12.70 -25.18
CA ILE A 342 0.77 -11.52 -24.83
C ILE A 342 2.20 -11.89 -24.40
N ILE A 343 2.38 -12.86 -23.49
CA ILE A 343 3.71 -13.27 -23.01
C ILE A 343 4.57 -13.86 -24.13
N PRO A 344 4.13 -14.90 -24.89
CA PRO A 344 4.94 -15.43 -25.97
C PRO A 344 5.25 -14.37 -27.04
N LEU A 345 4.28 -13.56 -27.44
CA LEU A 345 4.46 -12.51 -28.41
C LEU A 345 5.44 -11.43 -27.93
N SER A 346 5.43 -11.09 -26.62
CA SER A 346 6.39 -10.15 -26.02
C SER A 346 7.82 -10.66 -26.15
N PHE A 347 8.07 -11.94 -25.85
CA PHE A 347 9.40 -12.54 -26.00
C PHE A 347 9.81 -12.66 -27.47
N ILE A 348 8.91 -13.09 -28.35
CA ILE A 348 9.17 -13.18 -29.80
C ILE A 348 9.49 -11.80 -30.37
N CYS A 349 8.73 -10.78 -30.01
CA CYS A 349 8.96 -9.39 -30.39
C CYS A 349 10.34 -8.91 -29.94
N TYR A 350 10.68 -9.13 -28.67
CA TYR A 350 11.96 -8.71 -28.11
C TYR A 350 13.14 -9.44 -28.78
N ILE A 351 13.03 -10.74 -28.99
CA ILE A 351 14.05 -11.53 -29.68
C ILE A 351 14.18 -11.12 -31.15
N SER A 352 13.06 -10.83 -31.82
CA SER A 352 13.09 -10.39 -33.23
C SER A 352 13.79 -9.05 -33.40
N LEU A 353 13.65 -8.14 -32.45
CA LEU A 353 14.38 -6.85 -32.44
C LEU A 353 15.89 -7.05 -32.41
N LEU A 354 16.38 -8.10 -31.74
CA LEU A 354 17.82 -8.37 -31.61
C LEU A 354 18.37 -9.16 -32.78
N ILE A 355 17.60 -10.08 -33.39
CA ILE A 355 18.10 -11.04 -34.39
C ILE A 355 17.58 -10.76 -35.80
N VAL A 356 16.31 -10.38 -35.96
CA VAL A 356 15.64 -10.16 -37.24
C VAL A 356 14.85 -8.87 -37.25
N PRO A 357 15.52 -7.70 -37.30
CA PRO A 357 14.85 -6.39 -37.18
C PRO A 357 13.78 -6.14 -38.24
N LEU A 358 13.88 -6.79 -39.41
CA LEU A 358 12.93 -6.63 -40.52
C LEU A 358 11.50 -7.11 -40.14
N LEU A 359 11.36 -8.12 -39.30
CA LEU A 359 10.07 -8.66 -38.86
C LEU A 359 9.48 -7.91 -37.65
N SER A 360 10.31 -7.16 -36.94
CA SER A 360 9.92 -6.50 -35.70
C SER A 360 8.76 -5.51 -35.84
N PRO A 361 8.58 -4.69 -36.90
CA PRO A 361 7.47 -3.75 -36.98
C PRO A 361 6.10 -4.40 -36.99
N ILE A 362 5.95 -5.54 -37.69
CA ILE A 362 4.69 -6.29 -37.76
C ILE A 362 4.36 -6.87 -36.38
N LEU A 363 5.35 -7.49 -35.72
CA LEU A 363 5.18 -8.08 -34.40
C LEU A 363 4.88 -7.05 -33.35
N ILE A 364 5.53 -5.89 -33.41
CA ILE A 364 5.29 -4.72 -32.53
C ILE A 364 3.85 -4.24 -32.70
N PHE A 365 3.39 -4.06 -33.94
CA PHE A 365 2.01 -3.62 -34.21
C PHE A 365 0.99 -4.61 -33.65
N LEU A 366 1.17 -5.91 -33.85
CA LEU A 366 0.27 -6.93 -33.29
C LEU A 366 0.26 -6.90 -31.76
N LEU A 367 1.42 -6.83 -31.14
CA LEU A 367 1.54 -6.78 -29.68
C LEU A 367 0.93 -5.50 -29.10
N SER A 368 1.24 -4.34 -29.70
CA SER A 368 0.70 -3.05 -29.28
C SER A 368 -0.83 -3.04 -29.34
N THR A 369 -1.39 -3.58 -30.43
CA THR A 369 -2.83 -3.73 -30.60
C THR A 369 -3.45 -4.61 -29.50
N CYS A 370 -2.86 -5.79 -29.23
CA CYS A 370 -3.34 -6.69 -28.18
C CYS A 370 -3.29 -6.05 -26.79
N ILE A 371 -2.20 -5.34 -26.44
CA ILE A 371 -2.04 -4.68 -25.16
C ILE A 371 -3.02 -3.51 -25.02
N HIS A 372 -3.17 -2.70 -26.07
CA HIS A 372 -4.07 -1.55 -26.06
C HIS A 372 -5.52 -1.99 -25.76
N TYR A 373 -6.08 -2.93 -26.56
CA TYR A 373 -7.44 -3.41 -26.34
C TYR A 373 -7.61 -4.15 -25.00
N SER A 374 -6.55 -4.86 -24.53
CA SER A 374 -6.58 -5.48 -23.21
C SER A 374 -6.71 -4.46 -22.11
N ASN A 375 -5.92 -3.37 -22.14
CA ASN A 375 -5.95 -2.31 -21.16
C ASN A 375 -7.28 -1.55 -21.20
N GLU A 376 -7.83 -1.24 -22.38
CA GLU A 376 -9.15 -0.60 -22.51
C GLU A 376 -10.27 -1.45 -21.90
N LEU A 377 -10.25 -2.76 -22.19
CA LEU A 377 -11.22 -3.70 -21.63
C LEU A 377 -11.11 -3.78 -20.09
N ILE A 378 -9.89 -3.85 -19.57
CA ILE A 378 -9.62 -3.84 -18.13
C ILE A 378 -10.13 -2.54 -17.49
N MET A 379 -9.83 -1.39 -18.10
CA MET A 379 -10.33 -0.09 -17.61
C MET A 379 -11.85 0.01 -17.65
N CYS A 380 -12.48 -0.55 -18.67
CA CYS A 380 -13.95 -0.59 -18.76
C CYS A 380 -14.56 -1.47 -17.65
N ILE A 381 -14.06 -2.69 -17.47
CA ILE A 381 -14.59 -3.63 -16.45
C ILE A 381 -14.29 -3.14 -15.03
N SER A 382 -13.16 -2.47 -14.80
CA SER A 382 -12.76 -1.96 -13.48
C SER A 382 -13.70 -0.88 -12.91
N LYS A 383 -14.55 -0.28 -13.77
CA LYS A 383 -15.59 0.66 -13.35
C LYS A 383 -16.82 -0.03 -12.71
N TRP A 384 -16.88 -1.37 -12.76
CA TRP A 384 -17.99 -2.12 -12.14
C TRP A 384 -17.69 -2.41 -10.66
N ASP A 385 -18.00 -1.46 -9.80
CA ASP A 385 -17.73 -1.51 -8.35
C ASP A 385 -18.56 -2.52 -7.53
N PRO A 386 -19.80 -2.94 -7.92
CA PRO A 386 -20.63 -3.78 -7.03
C PRO A 386 -20.06 -5.16 -6.70
N PHE A 387 -19.00 -5.57 -7.38
CA PHE A 387 -18.34 -6.86 -7.16
C PHE A 387 -17.13 -6.81 -6.24
N ILE A 388 -16.80 -5.62 -5.70
CA ILE A 388 -15.71 -5.45 -4.72
C ILE A 388 -16.28 -5.48 -3.31
N PHE A 389 -15.78 -6.39 -2.48
CA PHE A 389 -16.25 -6.59 -1.11
C PHE A 389 -15.17 -6.19 -0.11
N VAL A 390 -15.37 -5.07 0.58
CA VAL A 390 -14.52 -4.63 1.69
C VAL A 390 -14.98 -5.35 2.94
N LEU A 391 -14.18 -6.27 3.47
CA LEU A 391 -14.47 -7.00 4.72
C LEU A 391 -13.67 -6.48 5.92
N GLY A 392 -12.62 -5.74 5.66
CA GLY A 392 -11.67 -5.31 6.67
C GLY A 392 -10.55 -6.32 6.90
N ARG A 393 -9.72 -6.02 7.89
CA ARG A 393 -8.61 -6.90 8.27
C ARG A 393 -9.12 -8.00 9.20
N PRO A 394 -8.96 -9.28 8.84
CA PRO A 394 -9.35 -10.37 9.71
C PRO A 394 -8.48 -10.44 10.96
N SER A 395 -9.07 -10.73 12.11
CA SER A 395 -8.32 -11.07 13.31
C SER A 395 -7.57 -12.39 13.12
N ILE A 396 -6.55 -12.63 13.96
CA ILE A 396 -5.77 -13.89 13.92
C ILE A 396 -6.68 -15.11 14.08
N THR A 397 -7.69 -15.02 14.93
CA THR A 397 -8.68 -16.09 15.12
C THR A 397 -9.46 -16.38 13.84
N ILE A 398 -9.91 -15.33 13.15
CA ILE A 398 -10.63 -15.46 11.88
C ILE A 398 -9.71 -16.03 10.79
N LEU A 399 -8.44 -15.59 10.73
CA LEU A 399 -7.46 -16.17 9.82
C LEU A 399 -7.28 -17.68 10.05
N PHE A 400 -7.18 -18.10 11.30
CA PHE A 400 -7.10 -19.52 11.64
C PHE A 400 -8.33 -20.30 11.16
N ILE A 401 -9.53 -19.74 11.36
CA ILE A 401 -10.79 -20.35 10.87
C ILE A 401 -10.79 -20.45 9.33
N TYR A 402 -10.34 -19.42 8.61
CA TYR A 402 -10.17 -19.50 7.15
C TYR A 402 -9.28 -20.69 6.76
N VAL A 403 -8.12 -20.82 7.41
CA VAL A 403 -7.16 -21.90 7.10
C VAL A 403 -7.79 -23.27 7.34
N VAL A 404 -8.43 -23.48 8.48
CA VAL A 404 -9.06 -24.76 8.83
C VAL A 404 -10.20 -25.10 7.86
N CYS A 405 -11.08 -24.14 7.57
CA CYS A 405 -12.21 -24.35 6.66
C CYS A 405 -11.73 -24.62 5.23
N PHE A 406 -10.71 -23.92 4.76
CA PHE A 406 -10.19 -24.12 3.39
C PHE A 406 -9.38 -25.41 3.26
N LEU A 407 -8.62 -25.82 4.27
CA LEU A 407 -8.01 -27.16 4.28
C LEU A 407 -9.09 -28.25 4.23
N SER A 408 -10.16 -28.11 5.01
CA SER A 408 -11.29 -29.02 4.96
C SER A 408 -11.95 -29.05 3.57
N LEU A 409 -12.08 -27.89 2.91
CA LEU A 409 -12.63 -27.78 1.56
C LEU A 409 -11.72 -28.50 0.54
N PHE A 410 -10.40 -28.35 0.61
CA PHE A 410 -9.46 -29.05 -0.28
C PHE A 410 -9.52 -30.57 -0.11
N LEU A 411 -9.62 -31.06 1.14
CA LEU A 411 -9.81 -32.49 1.40
C LEU A 411 -11.12 -33.04 0.80
N GLN A 412 -12.18 -32.21 0.74
CA GLN A 412 -13.43 -32.61 0.11
C GLN A 412 -13.36 -32.61 -1.43
N LEU A 413 -12.68 -31.60 -2.03
CA LEU A 413 -12.43 -31.56 -3.46
C LEU A 413 -11.72 -32.83 -3.93
N GLU A 414 -10.77 -33.33 -3.14
CA GLU A 414 -10.04 -34.57 -3.45
C GLU A 414 -10.91 -35.82 -3.38
N LYS A 415 -11.83 -35.91 -2.40
CA LYS A 415 -12.70 -37.08 -2.14
C LYS A 415 -13.97 -37.16 -3.01
N THR A 416 -14.05 -36.46 -4.15
CA THR A 416 -15.25 -36.43 -5.01
C THR A 416 -16.50 -35.85 -4.32
N MET A 417 -16.54 -34.55 -4.09
CA MET A 417 -17.68 -33.67 -3.76
C MET A 417 -19.03 -34.36 -3.41
N LYS A 418 -19.04 -35.34 -2.50
CA LYS A 418 -20.24 -36.11 -2.16
C LYS A 418 -21.27 -35.31 -1.34
N ASN A 419 -20.84 -34.25 -0.69
CA ASN A 419 -21.70 -33.45 0.16
C ASN A 419 -21.59 -31.95 -0.16
N LEU A 420 -22.48 -31.46 -1.02
CA LEU A 420 -22.53 -30.06 -1.45
C LEU A 420 -22.76 -29.11 -0.27
N THR A 421 -23.58 -29.50 0.70
CA THR A 421 -23.88 -28.68 1.87
C THR A 421 -22.64 -28.41 2.72
N TYR A 422 -21.82 -29.45 2.93
CA TYR A 422 -20.59 -29.29 3.70
C TYR A 422 -19.53 -28.48 2.93
N PHE A 423 -19.49 -28.61 1.60
CA PHE A 423 -18.63 -27.79 0.75
C PHE A 423 -19.01 -26.31 0.82
N THR A 424 -20.30 -25.98 0.65
CA THR A 424 -20.80 -24.61 0.74
C THR A 424 -20.60 -24.03 2.13
N PHE A 425 -20.78 -24.82 3.18
CA PHE A 425 -20.51 -24.40 4.55
C PHE A 425 -19.03 -24.05 4.76
N SER A 426 -18.10 -24.92 4.37
CA SER A 426 -16.67 -24.67 4.51
C SER A 426 -16.18 -23.41 3.74
N LEU A 427 -16.87 -23.08 2.64
CA LEU A 427 -16.56 -21.87 1.86
C LEU A 427 -17.17 -20.61 2.47
N MET A 428 -18.44 -20.64 2.81
CA MET A 428 -19.22 -19.45 3.22
C MET A 428 -19.07 -19.11 4.70
N PHE A 429 -18.87 -20.09 5.56
CA PHE A 429 -18.81 -19.89 7.00
C PHE A 429 -17.72 -18.92 7.45
N PRO A 430 -16.44 -19.05 7.02
CA PRO A 430 -15.40 -18.12 7.43
C PRO A 430 -15.65 -16.70 6.89
N ILE A 431 -16.21 -16.55 5.68
CA ILE A 431 -16.55 -15.25 5.10
C ILE A 431 -17.69 -14.60 5.90
N PHE A 432 -18.73 -15.37 6.21
CA PHE A 432 -19.85 -14.92 7.02
C PHE A 432 -19.41 -14.51 8.43
N LEU A 433 -18.58 -15.32 9.08
CA LEU A 433 -18.08 -15.03 10.42
C LEU A 433 -17.22 -13.75 10.43
N HIS A 434 -16.39 -13.56 9.41
CA HIS A 434 -15.60 -12.34 9.25
C HIS A 434 -16.51 -11.12 9.07
N PHE A 435 -17.47 -11.18 8.16
CA PHE A 435 -18.46 -10.14 7.96
C PHE A 435 -19.25 -9.83 9.24
N ALA A 436 -19.75 -10.86 9.90
CA ALA A 436 -20.49 -10.72 11.16
C ALA A 436 -19.62 -10.07 12.25
N SER A 437 -18.37 -10.49 12.40
CA SER A 437 -17.46 -9.90 13.40
C SER A 437 -17.19 -8.42 13.16
N THR A 438 -17.26 -7.97 11.91
CA THR A 438 -17.10 -6.56 11.56
C THR A 438 -18.38 -5.78 11.86
N VAL A 439 -19.55 -6.28 11.43
CA VAL A 439 -20.85 -5.58 11.56
C VAL A 439 -21.36 -5.61 13.01
N VAL A 440 -21.21 -6.75 13.70
CA VAL A 440 -21.70 -6.95 15.08
C VAL A 440 -20.66 -6.47 16.11
N ASN A 441 -19.73 -5.61 15.74
CA ASN A 441 -18.73 -5.09 16.65
C ASN A 441 -19.36 -4.15 17.68
N PRO A 442 -19.36 -4.49 18.98
CA PRO A 442 -19.97 -3.68 20.02
C PRO A 442 -19.10 -2.49 20.46
N TYR A 443 -17.87 -2.42 19.95
CA TYR A 443 -16.96 -1.33 20.27
C TYR A 443 -17.14 -0.18 19.30
N GLY A 444 -17.26 1.03 19.85
CA GLY A 444 -17.11 2.28 19.10
C GLY A 444 -15.69 2.81 19.21
N GLU A 445 -15.34 3.72 18.32
CA GLU A 445 -14.03 4.35 18.33
C GLU A 445 -14.07 5.79 17.81
N VAL A 446 -13.18 6.63 18.34
CA VAL A 446 -12.82 7.93 17.80
C VAL A 446 -11.32 7.87 17.50
N VAL A 447 -10.93 8.07 16.24
CA VAL A 447 -9.55 7.92 15.78
C VAL A 447 -9.08 9.21 15.14
N PHE A 448 -8.07 9.84 15.73
CA PHE A 448 -7.31 10.92 15.10
C PHE A 448 -6.24 10.28 14.22
N ILE A 449 -6.44 10.36 12.93
CA ILE A 449 -5.59 9.72 11.93
C ILE A 449 -4.34 10.56 11.76
N ASP A 450 -3.16 9.97 11.81
CA ASP A 450 -1.93 10.66 11.46
C ASP A 450 -1.83 10.81 9.95
N VAL A 451 -2.27 11.94 9.46
CA VAL A 451 -2.22 12.33 8.03
C VAL A 451 -0.99 13.19 7.71
N GLY A 452 -0.09 13.37 8.68
CA GLY A 452 0.94 14.39 8.64
C GLY A 452 0.35 15.74 9.04
N GLN A 453 0.57 16.77 8.24
CA GLN A 453 -0.06 18.06 8.48
C GLN A 453 -1.52 18.03 8.05
N GLY A 454 -2.44 18.49 8.91
CA GLY A 454 -3.87 18.53 8.66
C GLY A 454 -4.69 17.64 9.61
N ASP A 455 -5.99 17.66 9.42
CA ASP A 455 -6.94 16.91 10.23
C ASP A 455 -7.61 15.77 9.45
N SER A 456 -7.81 14.65 10.11
CA SER A 456 -8.74 13.61 9.68
C SER A 456 -9.14 12.78 10.91
N ILE A 457 -10.42 12.81 11.26
CA ILE A 457 -10.93 12.18 12.49
C ILE A 457 -12.07 11.25 12.14
N LEU A 458 -11.87 9.95 12.37
CA LEU A 458 -12.90 8.93 12.20
C LEU A 458 -13.67 8.73 13.51
N ILE A 459 -14.99 8.84 13.45
CA ILE A 459 -15.91 8.44 14.53
C ILE A 459 -16.74 7.26 14.02
N ARG A 460 -16.56 6.08 14.62
CA ARG A 460 -17.36 4.90 14.33
C ARG A 460 -18.12 4.48 15.58
N LEU A 461 -19.44 4.49 15.48
CA LEU A 461 -20.32 4.06 16.55
C LEU A 461 -20.44 2.54 16.59
N PRO A 462 -20.76 1.94 17.78
CA PRO A 462 -20.97 0.51 17.90
C PRO A 462 -21.96 -0.04 16.87
N PHE A 463 -21.80 -1.29 16.45
CA PHE A 463 -22.68 -1.98 15.50
C PHE A 463 -22.88 -1.25 14.16
N PHE A 464 -21.93 -0.44 13.73
CA PHE A 464 -22.05 0.42 12.55
C PHE A 464 -23.28 1.33 12.53
N GLN A 465 -23.76 1.75 13.70
CA GLN A 465 -24.92 2.65 13.81
C GLN A 465 -24.66 4.04 13.23
N GLY A 466 -23.38 4.45 13.09
CA GLY A 466 -22.95 5.69 12.46
C GLY A 466 -21.44 5.68 12.22
N THR A 467 -21.07 6.11 11.04
CA THR A 467 -19.66 6.31 10.63
C THR A 467 -19.51 7.73 10.13
N TYR A 468 -18.73 8.53 10.83
CA TYR A 468 -18.49 9.93 10.50
C TYR A 468 -17.01 10.16 10.28
N LEU A 469 -16.69 10.92 9.27
CA LEU A 469 -15.32 11.38 9.00
C LEU A 469 -15.31 12.90 9.04
N ILE A 470 -14.59 13.46 9.99
CA ILE A 470 -14.38 14.91 10.12
C ILE A 470 -13.03 15.20 9.48
N ASP A 471 -13.03 15.96 8.42
CA ASP A 471 -11.90 16.27 7.56
C ASP A 471 -11.20 15.05 6.97
N THR A 472 -10.33 15.26 6.02
CA THR A 472 -9.75 14.19 5.21
C THR A 472 -8.24 14.26 5.11
N GLY A 473 -7.65 15.30 5.68
CA GLY A 473 -6.26 15.62 5.41
C GLY A 473 -6.03 16.05 3.96
N GLY A 474 -4.81 16.38 3.66
CA GLY A 474 -4.39 16.71 2.31
C GLY A 474 -2.90 17.07 2.28
N SER A 475 -2.24 16.80 1.18
CA SER A 475 -0.87 17.23 0.95
C SER A 475 -0.87 18.46 0.05
N LEU A 476 -0.24 19.54 0.48
CA LEU A 476 -0.07 20.72 -0.36
C LEU A 476 0.69 20.36 -1.64
N SER A 477 0.01 20.33 -2.76
CA SER A 477 0.64 20.22 -4.07
C SER A 477 1.13 21.60 -4.50
N PHE A 478 2.40 21.88 -4.26
CA PHE A 478 3.02 23.05 -4.90
C PHE A 478 3.17 22.75 -6.40
N LEU A 479 3.00 23.79 -7.24
CA LEU A 479 3.37 23.71 -8.65
C LEU A 479 4.84 23.32 -8.73
N LYS A 480 5.09 22.06 -9.06
CA LYS A 480 6.44 21.55 -9.26
C LYS A 480 6.83 21.73 -10.73
N GLU A 481 8.09 22.00 -10.97
CA GLU A 481 8.65 21.89 -12.31
C GLU A 481 8.42 20.47 -12.85
N GLU A 482 8.11 20.32 -14.12
CA GLU A 482 7.73 19.04 -14.74
C GLU A 482 8.71 17.90 -14.43
N TRP A 483 10.01 18.18 -14.42
CA TRP A 483 11.05 17.17 -14.14
C TRP A 483 11.08 16.69 -12.67
N LYS A 484 10.44 17.43 -11.74
CA LYS A 484 10.29 17.08 -10.31
C LYS A 484 9.04 16.26 -10.04
N THR A 485 8.11 16.19 -10.99
CA THR A 485 6.86 15.45 -10.84
C THR A 485 7.17 13.96 -10.77
N ARG A 486 6.69 13.31 -9.70
CA ARG A 486 6.86 11.88 -9.49
C ARG A 486 5.69 11.14 -10.12
N LYS A 487 5.95 9.93 -10.64
CA LYS A 487 4.91 9.06 -11.20
C LYS A 487 3.93 8.61 -10.12
N ASN A 488 4.46 8.27 -8.95
CA ASN A 488 3.67 7.88 -7.78
C ASN A 488 3.86 8.96 -6.71
N GLU A 489 3.05 10.00 -6.75
CA GLU A 489 3.04 11.00 -5.70
C GLU A 489 2.27 10.44 -4.49
N TRP A 490 2.94 10.45 -3.34
CA TRP A 490 2.29 10.12 -2.08
C TRP A 490 1.13 11.07 -1.81
N ASN A 491 -0.04 10.50 -1.56
CA ASN A 491 -1.23 11.27 -1.25
C ASN A 491 -1.93 10.72 0.00
N VAL A 492 -2.42 11.62 0.82
CA VAL A 492 -3.05 11.31 2.11
C VAL A 492 -4.27 10.39 1.95
N GLY A 493 -5.10 10.64 0.94
CA GLY A 493 -6.29 9.85 0.68
C GLY A 493 -5.97 8.39 0.35
N GLY A 494 -5.18 8.16 -0.71
CA GLY A 494 -4.86 6.83 -1.23
C GLY A 494 -3.94 6.02 -0.32
N ASP A 495 -2.97 6.68 0.32
CA ASP A 495 -1.93 5.99 1.08
C ASP A 495 -2.25 5.83 2.57
N ILE A 496 -3.12 6.67 3.16
CA ILE A 496 -3.42 6.64 4.58
C ILE A 496 -4.91 6.43 4.86
N VAL A 497 -5.78 7.37 4.47
CA VAL A 497 -7.16 7.39 4.95
C VAL A 497 -7.98 6.24 4.37
N ILE A 498 -7.94 6.04 3.05
CA ILE A 498 -8.68 4.96 2.38
C ILE A 498 -8.26 3.58 2.88
N PRO A 499 -6.95 3.23 2.97
CA PRO A 499 -6.53 1.95 3.52
C PRO A 499 -6.95 1.75 4.98
N LEU A 500 -6.87 2.79 5.83
CA LEU A 500 -7.32 2.71 7.22
C LEU A 500 -8.81 2.40 7.31
N LEU A 501 -9.66 3.14 6.58
CA LEU A 501 -11.10 2.93 6.56
C LEU A 501 -11.45 1.52 6.04
N LYS A 502 -10.82 1.09 4.93
CA LYS A 502 -10.99 -0.27 4.39
C LYS A 502 -10.56 -1.33 5.40
N SER A 503 -9.45 -1.12 6.13
CA SER A 503 -8.96 -2.07 7.13
C SER A 503 -9.95 -2.32 8.26
N LYS A 504 -10.80 -1.34 8.54
CA LYS A 504 -11.88 -1.42 9.54
C LYS A 504 -13.20 -1.96 8.97
N GLY A 505 -13.23 -2.36 7.69
CA GLY A 505 -14.42 -2.87 7.01
C GLY A 505 -15.48 -1.80 6.72
N ILE A 506 -15.10 -0.53 6.74
CA ILE A 506 -16.00 0.58 6.41
C ILE A 506 -16.26 0.57 4.90
N ARG A 507 -17.54 0.65 4.53
CA ARG A 507 -18.02 0.73 3.13
C ARG A 507 -18.83 1.98 2.88
N THR A 508 -19.48 2.46 3.95
CA THR A 508 -20.36 3.62 3.92
C THR A 508 -19.91 4.61 4.96
N ILE A 509 -19.84 5.87 4.58
CA ILE A 509 -19.63 7.02 5.46
C ILE A 509 -20.98 7.74 5.55
N ASP A 510 -21.58 7.75 6.73
CA ASP A 510 -22.89 8.37 6.92
C ASP A 510 -22.81 9.88 6.78
N LYS A 511 -21.76 10.50 7.33
CA LYS A 511 -21.48 11.94 7.16
C LYS A 511 -19.98 12.15 6.93
N LEU A 512 -19.65 12.79 5.81
CA LEU A 512 -18.34 13.39 5.57
C LEU A 512 -18.46 14.88 5.92
N ILE A 513 -17.77 15.30 6.97
CA ILE A 513 -17.86 16.65 7.52
C ILE A 513 -16.57 17.38 7.18
N LEU A 514 -16.65 18.42 6.35
CA LEU A 514 -15.52 19.26 5.99
C LEU A 514 -15.64 20.57 6.79
N THR A 515 -14.71 20.76 7.72
CA THR A 515 -14.79 21.86 8.70
C THR A 515 -14.66 23.22 8.03
N HIS A 516 -13.71 23.36 7.10
CA HIS A 516 -13.46 24.56 6.30
C HIS A 516 -12.70 24.20 5.02
N GLY A 517 -12.45 25.18 4.14
CA GLY A 517 -11.96 24.94 2.78
C GLY A 517 -10.46 24.83 2.59
N ASP A 518 -9.63 24.60 3.63
CA ASP A 518 -8.19 24.48 3.48
C ASP A 518 -7.76 23.10 3.02
N HIS A 519 -6.72 23.06 2.23
CA HIS A 519 -6.33 21.83 1.52
C HIS A 519 -5.92 20.70 2.47
N ASP A 520 -5.30 21.02 3.60
CA ASP A 520 -4.90 20.08 4.65
C ASP A 520 -6.10 19.50 5.45
N HIS A 521 -7.32 19.97 5.17
CA HIS A 521 -8.57 19.44 5.70
C HIS A 521 -9.40 18.72 4.62
N ILE A 522 -9.47 19.30 3.40
CA ILE A 522 -10.37 18.80 2.35
C ILE A 522 -9.65 18.06 1.21
N GLY A 523 -8.31 18.03 1.19
CA GLY A 523 -7.53 17.60 0.02
C GLY A 523 -7.80 16.18 -0.46
N ALA A 524 -8.17 15.26 0.43
CA ALA A 524 -8.51 13.89 0.06
C ALA A 524 -10.01 13.61 -0.10
N ALA A 525 -10.89 14.61 0.12
CA ALA A 525 -12.34 14.41 0.15
C ALA A 525 -12.89 13.79 -1.14
N LYS A 526 -12.44 14.26 -2.31
CA LYS A 526 -12.87 13.72 -3.60
C LYS A 526 -12.52 12.25 -3.77
N GLN A 527 -11.30 11.84 -3.38
CA GLN A 527 -10.86 10.44 -3.45
C GLN A 527 -11.66 9.54 -2.50
N ILE A 528 -12.01 10.07 -1.32
CA ILE A 528 -12.85 9.36 -0.34
C ILE A 528 -14.26 9.16 -0.91
N MET A 529 -14.87 10.18 -1.50
CA MET A 529 -16.19 10.04 -2.16
C MET A 529 -16.15 9.10 -3.38
N GLN A 530 -15.01 8.94 -4.04
CA GLN A 530 -14.83 7.95 -5.11
C GLN A 530 -14.69 6.52 -4.58
N SER A 531 -14.16 6.35 -3.36
CA SER A 531 -13.82 5.04 -2.80
C SER A 531 -14.87 4.47 -1.86
N PHE A 532 -15.75 5.31 -1.32
CA PHE A 532 -16.77 4.94 -0.34
C PHE A 532 -18.14 5.49 -0.73
N ASN A 533 -19.19 4.78 -0.30
CA ASN A 533 -20.55 5.30 -0.39
C ASN A 533 -20.75 6.38 0.71
N VAL A 534 -20.59 7.65 0.36
CA VAL A 534 -20.85 8.79 1.24
C VAL A 534 -22.32 9.17 1.12
N LYS A 535 -23.08 9.09 2.24
CA LYS A 535 -24.51 9.44 2.23
C LYS A 535 -24.74 10.94 2.25
N GLU A 536 -23.97 11.65 3.09
CA GLU A 536 -24.14 13.09 3.30
C GLU A 536 -22.77 13.76 3.36
N LEU A 537 -22.61 14.82 2.60
CA LEU A 537 -21.50 15.76 2.67
C LEU A 537 -21.93 16.99 3.45
N MET A 538 -21.29 17.23 4.61
CA MET A 538 -21.55 18.40 5.42
C MET A 538 -20.43 19.41 5.22
N VAL A 539 -20.77 20.63 4.84
CA VAL A 539 -19.83 21.74 4.58
C VAL A 539 -20.24 22.97 5.36
N SER A 540 -19.30 23.81 5.75
CA SER A 540 -19.59 25.07 6.44
C SER A 540 -20.48 25.98 5.57
N GLU A 541 -21.47 26.65 6.18
CA GLU A 541 -22.31 27.64 5.48
C GLU A 541 -21.58 28.99 5.38
N THR A 542 -20.67 29.10 4.41
CA THR A 542 -19.91 30.32 4.12
C THR A 542 -20.37 30.97 2.82
N LEU A 543 -20.22 32.31 2.74
CA LEU A 543 -20.61 33.10 1.56
C LEU A 543 -19.61 32.87 0.42
N ASP A 544 -18.31 32.88 0.73
CA ASP A 544 -17.23 32.70 -0.25
C ASP A 544 -16.52 31.37 0.00
N LYS A 545 -16.66 30.44 -0.95
CA LYS A 545 -15.99 29.15 -0.89
C LYS A 545 -14.70 29.15 -1.69
N LYS A 546 -13.66 28.50 -1.17
CA LYS A 546 -12.40 28.28 -1.90
C LYS A 546 -12.63 27.37 -3.12
N ASP A 547 -11.81 27.49 -4.14
CA ASP A 547 -12.01 26.74 -5.41
C ASP A 547 -11.98 25.22 -5.20
N GLY A 548 -11.09 24.71 -4.33
CA GLY A 548 -11.07 23.28 -3.98
C GLY A 548 -12.38 22.80 -3.35
N GLU A 549 -13.01 23.61 -2.49
CA GLU A 549 -14.29 23.31 -1.87
C GLU A 549 -15.43 23.31 -2.91
N LYS A 550 -15.42 24.26 -3.86
CA LYS A 550 -16.39 24.30 -4.97
C LYS A 550 -16.31 23.05 -5.84
N ASP A 551 -15.09 22.57 -6.13
CA ASP A 551 -14.89 21.35 -6.92
C ASP A 551 -15.40 20.10 -6.20
N ILE A 552 -15.23 20.02 -4.89
CA ILE A 552 -15.74 18.93 -4.04
C ILE A 552 -17.28 18.95 -4.04
N ILE A 553 -17.89 20.12 -3.84
CA ILE A 553 -19.34 20.28 -3.84
C ILE A 553 -19.91 19.89 -5.21
N ARG A 554 -19.32 20.38 -6.32
CA ARG A 554 -19.74 20.01 -7.68
C ARG A 554 -19.64 18.50 -7.90
N TYR A 555 -18.57 17.85 -7.40
CA TYR A 555 -18.44 16.41 -7.50
C TYR A 555 -19.56 15.68 -6.73
N ALA A 556 -19.91 16.16 -5.54
CA ALA A 556 -20.99 15.61 -4.72
C ALA A 556 -22.36 15.75 -5.43
N GLU A 557 -22.64 16.91 -6.01
CA GLU A 557 -23.87 17.17 -6.79
C GLU A 557 -23.99 16.22 -7.98
N ILE A 558 -22.93 16.06 -8.78
CA ILE A 558 -22.92 15.17 -9.94
C ILE A 558 -23.18 13.70 -9.54
N ASN A 559 -22.69 13.29 -8.36
CA ASN A 559 -22.83 11.91 -7.86
C ASN A 559 -24.03 11.72 -6.92
N SER A 560 -24.95 12.71 -6.85
CA SER A 560 -26.17 12.64 -6.02
C SER A 560 -25.90 12.37 -4.53
N ILE A 561 -24.82 12.93 -3.99
CA ILE A 561 -24.52 12.90 -2.55
C ILE A 561 -25.29 14.07 -1.92
N ASP A 562 -26.02 13.81 -0.82
CA ASP A 562 -26.76 14.84 -0.11
C ASP A 562 -25.81 15.88 0.50
N ILE A 563 -26.03 17.16 0.22
CA ILE A 563 -25.18 18.25 0.72
C ILE A 563 -25.92 19.03 1.79
N VAL A 564 -25.35 19.05 3.00
CA VAL A 564 -25.88 19.79 4.14
C VAL A 564 -24.95 20.94 4.47
N LYS A 565 -25.52 22.15 4.48
CA LYS A 565 -24.84 23.36 4.96
C LYS A 565 -24.90 23.42 6.48
N ALA A 566 -23.74 23.33 7.11
CA ALA A 566 -23.60 23.29 8.55
C ALA A 566 -23.56 24.70 9.16
N TYR A 567 -24.38 24.92 10.16
CA TYR A 567 -24.41 26.14 10.93
C TYR A 567 -24.81 25.87 12.37
N ARG A 568 -24.54 26.81 13.23
CA ARG A 568 -24.84 26.77 14.67
C ARG A 568 -26.28 26.36 14.97
N GLY A 569 -26.45 25.37 15.83
CA GLY A 569 -27.74 24.86 16.28
C GLY A 569 -28.19 23.57 15.56
N LEU A 570 -27.57 23.22 14.43
CA LEU A 570 -27.81 21.92 13.81
C LEU A 570 -27.32 20.81 14.75
N SER A 571 -28.12 19.75 14.89
CA SER A 571 -27.79 18.63 15.77
C SER A 571 -28.39 17.32 15.24
N TRP A 572 -27.77 16.20 15.57
CA TRP A 572 -28.28 14.85 15.31
C TRP A 572 -27.92 13.91 16.44
N GLU A 573 -28.68 12.84 16.55
CA GLU A 573 -28.50 11.82 17.60
C GLU A 573 -28.57 10.42 16.99
N VAL A 574 -27.78 9.52 17.54
CA VAL A 574 -27.82 8.10 17.21
C VAL A 574 -27.67 7.28 18.49
N GLY A 575 -28.76 6.65 18.93
CA GLY A 575 -28.80 5.97 20.21
C GLY A 575 -28.54 6.91 21.38
N LYS A 576 -27.43 6.69 22.10
CA LYS A 576 -27.01 7.55 23.21
C LYS A 576 -25.99 8.62 22.81
N HIS A 577 -25.59 8.61 21.56
CA HIS A 577 -24.58 9.52 21.05
C HIS A 577 -25.24 10.76 20.46
N GLN A 578 -24.74 11.94 20.86
CA GLN A 578 -25.31 13.23 20.49
C GLN A 578 -24.23 14.09 19.84
N PHE A 579 -24.61 14.83 18.83
CA PHE A 579 -23.73 15.75 18.10
C PHE A 579 -24.45 17.07 17.91
N ARG A 580 -23.77 18.16 18.20
CA ARG A 580 -24.31 19.52 18.05
C ARG A 580 -23.26 20.45 17.46
N ILE A 581 -23.62 21.18 16.41
CA ILE A 581 -22.77 22.22 15.83
C ILE A 581 -22.92 23.49 16.65
N LEU A 582 -21.78 23.97 17.16
CA LEU A 582 -21.69 25.19 17.97
C LEU A 582 -21.34 26.41 17.12
N HIS A 583 -20.63 26.22 16.02
CA HIS A 583 -20.11 27.23 15.10
C HIS A 583 -19.99 26.62 13.69
N PRO A 584 -20.10 27.41 12.57
CA PRO A 584 -20.24 28.86 12.48
C PRO A 584 -21.70 29.33 12.58
N LYS A 585 -21.90 30.67 12.68
CA LYS A 585 -23.19 31.29 12.43
C LYS A 585 -23.53 31.30 10.93
N LYS A 586 -24.81 31.42 10.57
CA LYS A 586 -25.19 31.54 9.16
C LYS A 586 -24.54 32.74 8.48
N GLY A 587 -24.04 32.52 7.25
CA GLY A 587 -23.44 33.59 6.43
C GLY A 587 -22.09 34.09 6.93
N ALA A 588 -21.32 33.24 7.59
CA ALA A 588 -19.94 33.57 7.97
C ALA A 588 -19.07 33.82 6.72
N SER A 589 -18.03 34.62 6.85
CA SER A 589 -17.01 34.78 5.79
C SER A 589 -16.13 33.53 5.70
N SER A 590 -15.60 33.27 4.51
CA SER A 590 -14.67 32.14 4.30
C SER A 590 -13.32 32.45 4.99
N SER A 591 -13.09 31.84 6.14
CA SER A 591 -11.83 31.91 6.90
C SER A 591 -11.75 30.71 7.86
N ASN A 592 -10.63 30.53 8.55
CA ASN A 592 -10.50 29.54 9.64
C ASN A 592 -11.61 29.73 10.68
N ASN A 593 -11.97 30.98 10.96
CA ASN A 593 -13.09 31.32 11.84
C ASN A 593 -14.48 30.95 11.29
N SER A 594 -14.58 30.27 10.16
CA SER A 594 -15.81 29.62 9.69
C SER A 594 -15.79 28.09 9.84
N SER A 595 -14.79 27.54 10.52
CA SER A 595 -14.70 26.11 10.79
C SER A 595 -15.92 25.58 11.54
N ILE A 596 -16.40 24.39 11.12
CA ILE A 596 -17.47 23.70 11.84
C ILE A 596 -16.92 23.20 13.19
N VAL A 597 -17.49 23.72 14.28
CA VAL A 597 -17.17 23.26 15.64
C VAL A 597 -18.26 22.32 16.12
N ILE A 598 -17.88 21.10 16.50
CA ILE A 598 -18.82 20.06 16.91
C ILE A 598 -18.59 19.71 18.38
N HIS A 599 -19.62 19.89 19.20
CA HIS A 599 -19.70 19.30 20.53
C HIS A 599 -20.41 17.96 20.42
N ALA A 600 -19.77 16.87 20.90
CA ALA A 600 -20.32 15.54 20.81
C ALA A 600 -20.26 14.78 22.13
N LEU A 601 -21.31 14.03 22.43
CA LEU A 601 -21.32 13.03 23.49
C LEU A 601 -21.14 11.66 22.87
N VAL A 602 -19.93 11.11 22.95
CA VAL A 602 -19.57 9.83 22.32
C VAL A 602 -18.77 8.96 23.29
N GLY A 603 -19.20 7.72 23.48
CA GLY A 603 -18.50 6.77 24.36
C GLY A 603 -18.45 7.24 25.82
N GLY A 604 -19.46 7.97 26.29
CA GLY A 604 -19.51 8.52 27.66
C GLY A 604 -18.60 9.71 27.89
N LYS A 605 -17.96 10.26 26.86
CA LYS A 605 -17.11 11.46 26.92
C LYS A 605 -17.71 12.59 26.12
N LYS A 606 -17.49 13.82 26.62
CA LYS A 606 -17.85 15.06 25.93
C LYS A 606 -16.65 15.53 25.13
N TRP A 607 -16.80 15.54 23.81
CA TRP A 607 -15.78 15.95 22.86
C TRP A 607 -16.04 17.35 22.33
N LEU A 608 -14.98 18.07 22.03
CA LEU A 608 -15.05 19.30 21.24
C LEU A 608 -14.08 19.20 20.07
N PHE A 609 -14.62 19.11 18.87
CA PHE A 609 -13.88 19.13 17.61
C PHE A 609 -13.96 20.56 17.07
N THR A 610 -12.84 21.25 17.03
CA THR A 610 -12.79 22.70 16.79
C THR A 610 -12.49 23.09 15.35
N GLY A 611 -12.04 22.14 14.51
CA GLY A 611 -11.43 22.52 13.24
C GLY A 611 -10.28 23.49 13.48
N ASP A 612 -10.20 24.53 12.69
CA ASP A 612 -9.14 25.53 12.76
C ASP A 612 -9.67 26.92 13.18
N ILE A 613 -10.70 26.94 14.08
CA ILE A 613 -11.17 28.22 14.63
C ILE A 613 -10.00 28.94 15.29
N GLU A 614 -10.03 30.25 15.20
CA GLU A 614 -9.10 31.16 15.84
C GLU A 614 -9.79 31.87 17.00
N LYS A 615 -9.07 32.77 17.63
CA LYS A 615 -9.50 33.52 18.85
C LYS A 615 -10.92 34.09 18.73
N ASP A 616 -11.30 34.71 17.62
CA ASP A 616 -12.62 35.32 17.46
C ASP A 616 -13.74 34.28 17.54
N GLY A 617 -13.54 33.09 16.92
CA GLY A 617 -14.48 31.99 16.99
C GLY A 617 -14.57 31.36 18.39
N GLU A 618 -13.44 31.28 19.12
CA GLU A 618 -13.43 30.87 20.53
C GLU A 618 -14.17 31.85 21.44
N GLU A 619 -13.99 33.16 21.23
CA GLU A 619 -14.71 34.20 21.95
C GLU A 619 -16.21 34.12 21.71
N GLU A 620 -16.65 33.94 20.43
CA GLU A 620 -18.08 33.77 20.12
C GLU A 620 -18.66 32.54 20.85
N ILE A 621 -17.95 31.38 20.84
CA ILE A 621 -18.40 30.21 21.59
C ILE A 621 -18.46 30.46 23.07
N ASN A 622 -17.48 31.16 23.63
CA ASN A 622 -17.43 31.52 25.03
C ASN A 622 -18.60 32.41 25.47
N GLU A 623 -18.98 33.36 24.66
CA GLU A 623 -20.10 34.25 24.95
C GLU A 623 -21.45 33.54 24.94
N LEU A 624 -21.61 32.60 24.01
CA LEU A 624 -22.90 31.93 23.77
C LEU A 624 -23.15 30.73 24.68
N TYR A 625 -22.11 30.03 25.07
CA TYR A 625 -22.24 28.75 25.79
C TYR A 625 -21.58 28.85 27.19
N HIS A 626 -22.29 29.39 28.16
CA HIS A 626 -21.77 29.66 29.54
C HIS A 626 -21.41 28.37 30.31
N HIS A 627 -21.96 27.23 29.98
CA HIS A 627 -21.77 25.93 30.68
C HIS A 627 -21.28 24.83 29.75
N LEU A 628 -20.29 25.12 28.90
CA LEU A 628 -19.72 24.13 27.98
C LEU A 628 -18.65 23.33 28.71
N ASN A 629 -19.01 22.11 29.15
CA ASN A 629 -18.05 21.18 29.73
C ASN A 629 -17.52 20.20 28.63
N VAL A 630 -16.20 20.03 28.57
CA VAL A 630 -15.52 19.19 27.61
C VAL A 630 -14.60 18.23 28.35
N ASP A 631 -14.63 16.94 28.05
CA ASP A 631 -13.67 15.96 28.58
C ASP A 631 -12.42 15.90 27.71
N ILE A 632 -12.60 15.91 26.38
CA ILE A 632 -11.52 15.77 25.38
C ILE A 632 -11.66 16.87 24.33
N LEU A 633 -10.59 17.64 24.17
CA LEU A 633 -10.48 18.73 23.22
C LEU A 633 -9.62 18.33 22.02
N LYS A 634 -10.11 18.45 20.80
CA LYS A 634 -9.23 18.62 19.64
C LYS A 634 -8.74 20.05 19.63
N VAL A 635 -7.44 20.24 19.78
CA VAL A 635 -6.83 21.58 19.82
C VAL A 635 -6.99 22.26 18.45
N ALA A 636 -7.44 23.51 18.49
CA ALA A 636 -7.73 24.27 17.28
C ALA A 636 -6.46 24.60 16.48
N HIS A 637 -6.58 24.65 15.16
CA HIS A 637 -5.56 25.12 14.22
C HIS A 637 -4.17 24.49 14.49
N HIS A 638 -4.15 23.16 14.72
CA HIS A 638 -2.96 22.35 14.97
C HIS A 638 -2.07 22.85 16.12
N GLY A 639 -2.63 23.66 17.04
CA GLY A 639 -1.88 24.32 18.12
C GLY A 639 -1.17 25.60 17.69
N SER A 640 -1.74 26.33 16.73
CA SER A 640 -1.30 27.68 16.37
C SER A 640 -1.43 28.64 17.53
N ASN A 641 -0.54 29.63 17.62
CA ASN A 641 -0.63 30.73 18.60
C ASN A 641 -1.80 31.68 18.36
N THR A 642 -2.55 31.52 17.25
CA THR A 642 -3.78 32.30 16.96
C THR A 642 -5.02 31.70 17.59
N SER A 643 -4.93 30.54 18.24
CA SER A 643 -6.05 29.77 18.79
C SER A 643 -5.73 29.17 20.16
N THR A 644 -6.70 28.49 20.74
CA THR A 644 -6.58 27.77 22.03
C THR A 644 -6.18 28.70 23.18
N THR A 645 -6.96 29.77 23.31
CA THR A 645 -6.69 30.83 24.29
C THR A 645 -6.91 30.37 25.73
N GLU A 646 -6.15 30.94 26.69
CA GLU A 646 -6.28 30.63 28.11
C GLU A 646 -7.71 30.83 28.63
N THR A 647 -8.40 31.87 28.16
CA THR A 647 -9.79 32.15 28.49
C THR A 647 -10.74 31.08 28.03
N PHE A 648 -10.49 30.53 26.83
CA PHE A 648 -11.25 29.40 26.30
C PHE A 648 -11.00 28.13 27.11
N LEU A 649 -9.75 27.79 27.39
CA LEU A 649 -9.38 26.59 28.17
C LEU A 649 -9.95 26.63 29.59
N LYS A 650 -9.87 27.77 30.29
CA LYS A 650 -10.44 27.96 31.65
C LYS A 650 -11.95 27.75 31.68
N LYS A 651 -12.63 28.02 30.57
CA LYS A 651 -14.08 27.90 30.46
C LYS A 651 -14.51 26.46 30.17
N ILE A 652 -13.91 25.81 29.18
CA ILE A 652 -14.29 24.45 28.76
C ILE A 652 -13.68 23.35 29.66
N ARG A 653 -12.54 23.59 30.31
CA ARG A 653 -11.83 22.73 31.27
C ARG A 653 -11.65 21.30 30.80
N PRO A 654 -11.02 21.05 29.64
CA PRO A 654 -10.80 19.70 29.17
C PRO A 654 -9.76 19.00 30.06
N LYS A 655 -9.89 17.68 30.19
CA LYS A 655 -8.88 16.83 30.86
C LYS A 655 -7.79 16.36 29.91
N ILE A 656 -8.15 16.19 28.65
CA ILE A 656 -7.29 15.67 27.60
C ILE A 656 -7.37 16.59 26.41
N SER A 657 -6.23 16.87 25.80
CA SER A 657 -6.12 17.58 24.53
C SER A 657 -5.44 16.71 23.48
N ILE A 658 -5.94 16.75 22.25
CA ILE A 658 -5.37 16.03 21.11
C ILE A 658 -5.00 17.06 20.05
N ILE A 659 -3.75 17.02 19.61
CA ILE A 659 -3.20 17.90 18.57
C ILE A 659 -2.89 17.06 17.34
N SER A 660 -3.59 17.31 16.23
CA SER A 660 -3.24 16.75 14.94
C SER A 660 -2.18 17.61 14.28
N VAL A 661 -0.99 17.09 14.10
CA VAL A 661 0.16 17.85 13.57
C VAL A 661 1.18 16.88 12.95
N GLY A 662 1.85 17.31 11.88
CA GLY A 662 2.86 16.50 11.19
C GLY A 662 4.24 16.57 11.82
N THR A 663 4.96 15.44 11.72
CA THR A 663 6.38 15.40 12.05
C THR A 663 7.16 16.32 11.18
N ASN A 664 7.89 17.23 11.40
CA ASN A 664 8.60 18.18 10.52
C ASN A 664 7.67 19.18 9.82
N ASN A 665 6.58 19.60 10.49
CA ASN A 665 5.75 20.64 9.92
C ASN A 665 6.54 21.97 9.79
N ARG A 666 6.22 22.70 8.73
CA ARG A 666 6.93 23.95 8.38
C ARG A 666 6.39 25.18 9.10
N TYR A 667 5.25 25.03 9.78
CA TYR A 667 4.54 26.13 10.43
C TYR A 667 4.98 26.36 11.89
N GLY A 668 5.82 25.45 12.43
CA GLY A 668 6.25 25.51 13.82
C GLY A 668 5.13 25.15 14.82
N HIS A 669 4.11 24.39 14.37
CA HIS A 669 3.04 23.93 15.26
C HIS A 669 3.39 22.60 15.92
N PRO A 670 2.87 22.32 17.14
CA PRO A 670 2.19 23.28 18.01
C PRO A 670 3.16 24.32 18.54
N SER A 671 2.68 25.55 18.71
CA SER A 671 3.48 26.64 19.31
C SER A 671 3.79 26.34 20.78
N GLU A 672 4.94 26.80 21.25
CA GLU A 672 5.36 26.58 22.62
C GLU A 672 4.39 27.24 23.62
N SER A 673 3.84 28.41 23.27
CA SER A 673 2.84 29.11 24.08
C SER A 673 1.58 28.25 24.31
N VAL A 674 1.03 27.59 23.28
CA VAL A 674 -0.14 26.73 23.42
C VAL A 674 0.18 25.50 24.27
N LEU A 675 1.38 24.92 24.12
CA LEU A 675 1.81 23.79 24.95
C LEU A 675 1.96 24.20 26.44
N GLU A 676 2.47 25.40 26.72
CA GLU A 676 2.58 25.93 28.07
C GLU A 676 1.20 26.22 28.67
N GLU A 677 0.27 26.78 27.89
CA GLU A 677 -1.10 27.02 28.32
C GLU A 677 -1.84 25.74 28.68
N LEU A 678 -1.69 24.68 27.84
CA LEU A 678 -2.27 23.38 28.14
C LEU A 678 -1.67 22.75 29.40
N LYS A 679 -0.35 22.81 29.57
CA LYS A 679 0.35 22.30 30.76
C LYS A 679 -0.01 23.03 32.03
N SER A 680 -0.12 24.37 31.97
CA SER A 680 -0.46 25.21 33.14
C SER A 680 -1.88 24.98 33.64
N ASN A 681 -2.77 24.44 32.80
CA ASN A 681 -4.12 24.06 33.15
C ASN A 681 -4.27 22.56 33.49
N ASP A 682 -3.17 21.82 33.72
CA ASP A 682 -3.13 20.37 34.04
C ASP A 682 -3.85 19.50 33.01
N ILE A 683 -3.74 19.84 31.72
CA ILE A 683 -4.37 19.12 30.62
C ILE A 683 -3.37 18.11 30.05
N GLU A 684 -3.75 16.86 29.98
CA GLU A 684 -2.95 15.79 29.33
C GLU A 684 -2.90 16.01 27.81
N ILE A 685 -1.69 15.95 27.22
CA ILE A 685 -1.46 16.32 25.81
C ILE A 685 -1.07 15.09 24.98
N PHE A 686 -1.89 14.77 23.98
CA PHE A 686 -1.56 13.79 22.94
C PHE A 686 -1.31 14.50 21.61
N ARG A 687 -0.27 14.09 20.87
CA ARG A 687 0.14 14.71 19.61
C ARG A 687 0.38 13.65 18.55
N THR A 688 -0.19 13.82 17.35
CA THR A 688 -0.01 12.85 16.27
C THR A 688 1.44 12.78 15.78
N ASP A 689 2.22 13.87 15.79
CA ASP A 689 3.63 13.85 15.38
C ASP A 689 4.53 12.99 16.30
N LEU A 690 4.18 12.84 17.56
CA LEU A 690 4.91 12.03 18.54
C LEU A 690 4.34 10.62 18.66
N HIS A 691 3.03 10.49 18.76
CA HIS A 691 2.34 9.24 19.12
C HIS A 691 1.76 8.47 17.91
N GLY A 692 1.87 9.02 16.67
CA GLY A 692 1.12 8.52 15.53
C GLY A 692 -0.39 8.71 15.74
N ALA A 693 -1.19 7.86 15.11
CA ALA A 693 -2.64 7.91 15.28
C ALA A 693 -3.04 7.68 16.74
N ILE A 694 -4.02 8.44 17.20
CA ILE A 694 -4.54 8.40 18.57
C ILE A 694 -5.98 7.90 18.51
N LYS A 695 -6.26 6.79 19.21
CA LYS A 695 -7.55 6.11 19.19
C LYS A 695 -8.16 6.02 20.58
N TYR A 696 -9.37 6.57 20.74
CA TYR A 696 -10.23 6.27 21.89
C TYR A 696 -11.19 5.14 21.51
N GLN A 697 -11.01 3.97 22.08
CA GLN A 697 -11.90 2.83 21.88
C GLN A 697 -12.81 2.68 23.09
N PHE A 698 -14.12 2.52 22.86
CA PHE A 698 -15.10 2.46 23.94
C PHE A 698 -16.10 1.32 23.78
N PHE A 699 -16.56 0.82 24.91
CA PHE A 699 -17.69 -0.09 25.03
C PHE A 699 -18.70 0.56 25.99
N LEU A 700 -19.95 0.73 25.53
CA LEU A 700 -20.97 1.50 26.23
C LEU A 700 -20.49 2.94 26.54
N ASN A 701 -20.27 3.25 27.82
CA ASN A 701 -19.88 4.58 28.32
C ASN A 701 -18.43 4.63 28.85
N THR A 702 -17.67 3.54 28.71
CA THR A 702 -16.28 3.47 29.19
C THR A 702 -15.35 3.20 28.01
N GLY A 703 -14.21 3.87 28.01
CA GLY A 703 -13.23 3.69 26.93
C GLY A 703 -11.80 4.02 27.38
N THR A 704 -10.87 3.62 26.55
CA THR A 704 -9.42 3.80 26.77
C THR A 704 -8.78 4.44 25.53
N LEU A 705 -7.82 5.31 25.77
CA LEU A 705 -6.96 5.89 24.74
C LEU A 705 -5.80 4.96 24.44
N TYR A 706 -5.50 4.83 23.16
CA TYR A 706 -4.37 4.08 22.61
C TYR A 706 -3.61 4.96 21.64
N THR A 707 -2.30 4.84 21.61
CA THR A 707 -1.43 5.48 20.61
C THR A 707 -0.82 4.43 19.69
N CYS A 708 -0.59 4.78 18.44
CA CYS A 708 0.02 3.86 17.47
C CYS A 708 1.52 3.66 17.73
N LEU A 709 2.21 4.71 18.15
CA LEU A 709 3.58 4.66 18.61
C LEU A 709 3.61 4.66 20.15
N PRO A 710 4.69 4.13 20.79
CA PRO A 710 4.82 4.14 22.25
C PRO A 710 4.65 5.56 22.81
N TYR A 711 3.91 5.64 23.91
CA TYR A 711 3.75 6.86 24.68
C TYR A 711 4.90 6.91 25.71
N ASP A 712 5.84 7.82 25.47
CA ASP A 712 6.85 8.17 26.48
C ASP A 712 6.26 9.30 27.32
N SER A 713 5.80 8.95 28.54
CA SER A 713 5.18 9.86 29.52
C SER A 713 6.19 10.85 30.09
#